data_fce0ab626e0b8b9859ec954d85fa6e84
#
_entry.id   fce0ab626e0b8b9859ec954d85fa6e84
#
_cell.length_a   1.000
_cell.length_b   1.000
_cell.length_c   1.000
_cell.angle_alpha   90.00
_cell.angle_beta   90.00
_cell.angle_gamma   90.00
#
_symmetry.space_group_name_H-M   'P 1'
#
loop_
_entity.id
_entity.type
_entity.pdbx_description
1 polymer ?
#
loop_
_entity_poly.entity_id
_entity_poly.type
_entity_poly.pdbx_seq_one_letter_code
_entity_poly.pdbx_strand_id
1 'polypeptide(L)'
;MNFNRTLMAAALLFSMSMARINAQTAAPRKPQVPELKVEKYTLANGLEVILHEDKSTPVVDVDVWYKVGSKNEKTGRTGFAHLFEHLMFQGSKNHNKEYFEPLEKIGAQINGSTSTDRTNYYETVPSNYLELALWLEADRMGFLVPALSQAKLDNQREVVKNERRQRVDNQPYGQSMEKMLEALYPADHPYYHSVIGSMADLSAASLDDVSNFFRTYYSPNNATLVISGDFDAAKAKAWVEKYYGPLPRGPEVAKLTAMVPKLSAPKSVKMTDRVALARAQLTWPTVERGNSDEKALDVLASVLGQLPKENRLFKALSYDRQLAAQVFAFHPASALSGTFTVSITARPDQNANLDELVKLADAEIARMIAEGPTADEVAKAQNSEEADLIKGLQSAHGKAEFLHSNNFFDGDPLAYKKEMEKLFEVTPADVQRVAKKYLTANRVRLDVVPGAPTERAPEAVVDKSKQSPLPPVKLAEVKDTFDRTKQPEPGPTPVFTPPAIVRRKLSNGMNVLVAERHELPILTVSLAARGGEVNVPIGQEGLAGLSMSLVSEGTAKRNTQQLASELSMIGADLNAGGGLESSSFSVTTLTKHTDKAMEIFTDVLFNASFPDKELSRLKLQRLSALARKFDSADGIAGDLFPKLLYGGKHPYGRDNDGDLTTIRGLTRDQAAAHFKKIFNPANVTAIVVGDITPEAAQALLEKSLGEWKGGEMVKIEIPAPAPEKKPGMYLVNKTAAAQSVISAGLVGVPRSTPDYFPLVVMNAVLGGQFSSRLNLNLREDKGYTYGARSGFSFNQGPGPFSAGASVQTAVTKESIVETVKEITEISGKRPVTDAELAFAKDKLIKGFPGRFETTFAMAGALSDVVRFNLPDDYFATYQSKIESINSEAVNAVSGKYLPIDKMTFLVVGDESKVKDGLKSLPYGANLEVLEVKPPVPPAGAQGKPRQQRQIQPSPSDSK
;
A
#
# COMPACT_ATOMS: atom_id res chain seq x y z
N MET A 1 -38.86 -67.51 -12.10
CA MET A 1 -38.19 -66.68 -11.07
C MET A 1 -36.72 -66.42 -11.35
N ASN A 2 -36.28 -66.32 -12.61
CA ASN A 2 -34.86 -66.13 -12.96
C ASN A 2 -34.64 -64.99 -14.00
N PHE A 3 -35.64 -64.12 -14.27
CA PHE A 3 -35.48 -63.02 -15.23
C PHE A 3 -35.19 -61.67 -14.59
N ASN A 4 -35.47 -61.47 -13.27
CA ASN A 4 -35.27 -60.18 -12.55
C ASN A 4 -33.92 -60.03 -11.87
N ARG A 5 -33.10 -61.04 -11.79
CA ARG A 5 -31.73 -60.91 -11.20
C ARG A 5 -30.69 -60.49 -12.20
N THR A 6 -30.88 -60.73 -13.47
CA THR A 6 -29.94 -60.38 -14.56
C THR A 6 -30.07 -58.90 -14.97
N LEU A 7 -31.27 -58.33 -14.85
CA LEU A 7 -31.49 -56.88 -15.13
C LEU A 7 -30.96 -55.96 -14.02
N MET A 8 -30.97 -56.42 -12.76
CA MET A 8 -30.39 -55.63 -11.65
C MET A 8 -28.86 -55.64 -11.64
N ALA A 9 -28.22 -56.69 -12.06
CA ALA A 9 -26.77 -56.77 -12.21
C ALA A 9 -26.25 -55.97 -13.42
N ALA A 10 -27.02 -55.87 -14.49
CA ALA A 10 -26.69 -55.01 -15.66
C ALA A 10 -26.86 -53.54 -15.37
N ALA A 11 -27.87 -53.12 -14.57
CA ALA A 11 -28.07 -51.74 -14.15
C ALA A 11 -27.03 -51.24 -13.17
N LEU A 12 -26.52 -52.12 -12.27
CA LEU A 12 -25.42 -51.75 -11.34
C LEU A 12 -24.04 -51.70 -12.04
N LEU A 13 -23.79 -52.50 -13.04
CA LEU A 13 -22.58 -52.41 -13.87
C LEU A 13 -22.59 -51.22 -14.82
N PHE A 14 -23.76 -50.77 -15.28
CA PHE A 14 -23.90 -49.59 -16.13
C PHE A 14 -23.79 -48.30 -15.31
N SER A 15 -24.24 -48.28 -14.05
CA SER A 15 -24.07 -47.14 -13.15
C SER A 15 -22.62 -47.00 -12.61
N MET A 16 -21.90 -48.09 -12.46
CA MET A 16 -20.47 -48.06 -12.10
C MET A 16 -19.54 -47.71 -13.27
N SER A 17 -19.97 -47.93 -14.53
CA SER A 17 -19.21 -47.50 -15.71
C SER A 17 -19.47 -45.99 -16.04
N MET A 18 -20.66 -45.45 -15.74
CA MET A 18 -20.91 -43.99 -15.91
C MET A 18 -20.22 -43.13 -14.82
N ALA A 19 -19.97 -43.71 -13.64
CA ALA A 19 -19.22 -43.00 -12.60
C ALA A 19 -17.69 -42.96 -12.85
N ARG A 20 -17.19 -43.72 -13.83
CA ARG A 20 -15.75 -43.72 -14.19
C ARG A 20 -15.40 -42.93 -15.46
N ILE A 21 -16.37 -42.32 -16.14
CA ILE A 21 -16.17 -41.60 -17.43
C ILE A 21 -15.92 -40.11 -17.20
N ASN A 22 -16.08 -39.58 -15.99
CA ASN A 22 -15.84 -38.11 -15.72
C ASN A 22 -14.57 -37.79 -14.92
N ALA A 23 -13.59 -38.71 -14.91
CA ALA A 23 -12.24 -38.37 -14.47
C ALA A 23 -11.28 -38.36 -15.68
N GLN A 24 -11.68 -37.70 -16.78
CA GLN A 24 -10.66 -37.15 -17.65
C GLN A 24 -10.04 -35.95 -16.86
N THR A 25 -8.87 -36.19 -16.27
CA THR A 25 -7.99 -35.12 -15.83
C THR A 25 -7.78 -34.21 -17.04
N ALA A 26 -8.43 -33.04 -17.01
CA ALA A 26 -8.11 -31.99 -17.97
C ALA A 26 -6.58 -31.82 -17.95
N ALA A 27 -5.96 -31.76 -19.12
CA ALA A 27 -4.52 -31.50 -19.20
C ALA A 27 -4.20 -30.26 -18.33
N PRO A 28 -3.11 -30.27 -17.56
CA PRO A 28 -2.77 -29.14 -16.70
C PRO A 28 -2.77 -27.85 -17.55
N ARG A 29 -3.51 -26.84 -17.10
CA ARG A 29 -3.53 -25.52 -17.74
C ARG A 29 -2.11 -24.97 -17.72
N LYS A 30 -1.68 -24.40 -18.83
CA LYS A 30 -0.39 -23.70 -18.89
C LYS A 30 -0.61 -22.22 -18.62
N PRO A 31 0.20 -21.59 -17.74
CA PRO A 31 0.14 -20.16 -17.54
C PRO A 31 0.52 -19.41 -18.82
N GLN A 32 -0.06 -18.22 -19.00
CA GLN A 32 0.23 -17.34 -20.14
C GLN A 32 0.88 -16.06 -19.60
N VAL A 33 2.16 -16.16 -19.23
CA VAL A 33 2.91 -15.02 -18.72
C VAL A 33 3.74 -14.37 -19.82
N PRO A 34 3.86 -13.03 -19.85
CA PRO A 34 4.68 -12.31 -20.82
C PRO A 34 6.14 -12.73 -20.77
N GLU A 35 6.78 -12.71 -21.91
CA GLU A 35 8.22 -12.95 -21.99
C GLU A 35 9.01 -11.64 -21.88
N LEU A 36 9.78 -11.50 -20.79
CA LEU A 36 10.70 -10.37 -20.62
C LEU A 36 12.01 -10.69 -21.34
N LYS A 37 12.50 -9.75 -22.15
CA LYS A 37 13.81 -9.85 -22.77
C LYS A 37 14.86 -9.34 -21.79
N VAL A 38 15.74 -10.21 -21.34
CA VAL A 38 16.69 -9.92 -20.27
C VAL A 38 18.09 -10.30 -20.73
N GLU A 39 19.05 -9.43 -20.46
CA GLU A 39 20.47 -9.76 -20.53
C GLU A 39 21.07 -9.74 -19.12
N LYS A 40 21.76 -10.81 -18.72
CA LYS A 40 22.46 -10.93 -17.44
C LYS A 40 23.95 -11.16 -17.67
N TYR A 41 24.81 -10.40 -16.96
CA TYR A 41 26.25 -10.60 -16.94
C TYR A 41 26.85 -10.23 -15.58
N THR A 42 28.12 -10.51 -15.36
CA THR A 42 28.81 -10.23 -14.11
C THR A 42 30.11 -9.49 -14.39
N LEU A 43 30.36 -8.38 -13.66
CA LEU A 43 31.60 -7.64 -13.72
C LEU A 43 32.75 -8.43 -13.06
N ALA A 44 34.00 -8.06 -13.37
CA ALA A 44 35.19 -8.68 -12.81
C ALA A 44 35.25 -8.61 -11.26
N ASN A 45 34.66 -7.56 -10.64
CA ASN A 45 34.58 -7.41 -9.20
C ASN A 45 33.41 -8.20 -8.56
N GLY A 46 32.60 -8.88 -9.36
CA GLY A 46 31.52 -9.76 -8.89
C GLY A 46 30.14 -9.15 -8.87
N LEU A 47 29.96 -7.90 -9.30
CA LEU A 47 28.62 -7.30 -9.43
C LEU A 47 27.80 -8.02 -10.51
N GLU A 48 26.65 -8.56 -10.15
CA GLU A 48 25.69 -9.08 -11.10
C GLU A 48 24.90 -7.92 -11.71
N VAL A 49 24.73 -7.90 -13.03
CA VAL A 49 23.99 -6.86 -13.77
C VAL A 49 22.92 -7.50 -14.64
N ILE A 50 21.72 -6.97 -14.57
CA ILE A 50 20.56 -7.43 -15.32
C ILE A 50 19.99 -6.22 -16.08
N LEU A 51 19.81 -6.36 -17.39
CA LEU A 51 19.30 -5.33 -18.28
C LEU A 51 17.97 -5.77 -18.90
N HIS A 52 16.97 -4.91 -18.86
CA HIS A 52 15.69 -5.09 -19.52
C HIS A 52 15.26 -3.81 -20.23
N GLU A 53 15.44 -3.74 -21.55
CA GLU A 53 15.01 -2.59 -22.36
C GLU A 53 13.51 -2.60 -22.61
N ASP A 54 12.85 -1.49 -22.24
CA ASP A 54 11.43 -1.23 -22.50
C ASP A 54 11.23 0.25 -22.83
N LYS A 55 10.87 0.54 -24.06
CA LYS A 55 10.73 1.90 -24.60
C LYS A 55 9.30 2.44 -24.57
N SER A 56 8.42 1.78 -23.83
CA SER A 56 6.99 2.15 -23.74
C SER A 56 6.75 3.51 -23.09
N THR A 57 7.62 3.90 -22.14
CA THR A 57 7.60 5.18 -21.45
C THR A 57 9.03 5.69 -21.30
N PRO A 58 9.33 6.99 -21.49
CA PRO A 58 10.71 7.52 -21.47
C PRO A 58 11.25 7.64 -20.02
N VAL A 59 11.17 6.56 -19.26
CA VAL A 59 11.73 6.43 -17.92
C VAL A 59 12.57 5.17 -17.83
N VAL A 60 13.52 5.17 -16.90
CA VAL A 60 14.35 4.01 -16.59
C VAL A 60 14.48 3.87 -15.09
N ASP A 61 14.34 2.64 -14.62
CA ASP A 61 14.54 2.27 -13.23
C ASP A 61 15.94 1.69 -13.05
N VAL A 62 16.63 2.18 -12.04
CA VAL A 62 17.92 1.67 -11.56
C VAL A 62 17.68 1.15 -10.16
N ASP A 63 17.82 -0.15 -9.96
CA ASP A 63 17.56 -0.80 -8.66
C ASP A 63 18.77 -1.65 -8.26
N VAL A 64 19.26 -1.43 -7.04
CA VAL A 64 20.41 -2.15 -6.50
C VAL A 64 19.98 -2.92 -5.25
N TRP A 65 20.04 -4.24 -5.31
CA TRP A 65 19.81 -5.11 -4.17
C TRP A 65 21.11 -5.59 -3.56
N TYR A 66 21.30 -5.31 -2.27
CA TYR A 66 22.38 -5.89 -1.46
C TYR A 66 21.86 -7.12 -0.73
N LYS A 67 22.62 -8.22 -0.79
CA LYS A 67 22.28 -9.50 -0.15
C LYS A 67 22.55 -9.43 1.37
N VAL A 68 22.01 -8.40 2.02
CA VAL A 68 22.11 -8.10 3.46
C VAL A 68 20.81 -7.55 3.98
N GLY A 69 20.31 -8.09 5.07
CA GLY A 69 19.12 -7.65 5.78
C GLY A 69 19.29 -7.88 7.28
N SER A 70 18.20 -7.79 8.05
CA SER A 70 18.29 -7.94 9.50
C SER A 70 18.81 -9.32 9.94
N LYS A 71 18.72 -10.36 9.11
CA LYS A 71 19.33 -11.68 9.40
C LYS A 71 20.84 -11.67 9.57
N ASN A 72 21.52 -10.65 9.07
CA ASN A 72 22.97 -10.52 9.13
C ASN A 72 23.42 -9.75 10.39
N GLU A 73 22.48 -9.26 11.18
CA GLU A 73 22.73 -8.50 12.39
C GLU A 73 23.12 -9.42 13.55
N LYS A 74 23.81 -8.87 14.53
CA LYS A 74 24.22 -9.57 15.74
C LYS A 74 23.43 -9.06 16.92
N THR A 75 23.26 -9.89 17.93
CA THR A 75 22.67 -9.49 19.22
C THR A 75 23.35 -8.23 19.75
N GLY A 76 22.56 -7.23 20.19
CA GLY A 76 23.01 -5.92 20.61
C GLY A 76 23.35 -4.95 19.48
N ARG A 77 23.03 -5.33 18.23
CA ARG A 77 23.21 -4.50 17.03
C ARG A 77 22.02 -4.69 16.07
N THR A 78 20.81 -4.82 16.62
CA THR A 78 19.60 -4.95 15.82
C THR A 78 19.17 -3.61 15.24
N GLY A 79 18.62 -3.61 14.03
CA GLY A 79 18.22 -2.43 13.27
C GLY A 79 19.35 -1.80 12.45
N PHE A 80 20.53 -2.44 12.38
CA PHE A 80 21.67 -1.87 11.66
C PHE A 80 21.47 -1.88 10.15
N ALA A 81 20.89 -2.93 9.57
CA ALA A 81 20.60 -2.98 8.15
C ALA A 81 19.64 -1.85 7.74
N HIS A 82 18.63 -1.59 8.56
CA HIS A 82 17.69 -0.51 8.34
C HIS A 82 18.31 0.89 8.60
N LEU A 83 19.11 1.05 9.65
CA LEU A 83 19.86 2.29 9.87
C LEU A 83 20.78 2.59 8.68
N PHE A 84 21.35 1.54 8.06
CA PHE A 84 22.14 1.67 6.84
C PHE A 84 21.33 2.14 5.64
N GLU A 85 20.13 1.63 5.46
CA GLU A 85 19.24 2.15 4.44
C GLU A 85 19.14 3.68 4.52
N HIS A 86 18.94 4.23 5.72
CA HIS A 86 18.90 5.68 5.94
C HIS A 86 20.25 6.38 5.68
N LEU A 87 21.33 5.83 6.19
CA LEU A 87 22.67 6.42 6.03
C LEU A 87 23.13 6.50 4.57
N MET A 88 22.68 5.57 3.74
CA MET A 88 23.01 5.55 2.31
C MET A 88 22.42 6.74 1.54
N PHE A 89 21.44 7.44 2.10
CA PHE A 89 20.88 8.67 1.55
C PHE A 89 21.57 9.94 2.03
N GLN A 90 22.52 9.85 2.97
CA GLN A 90 23.19 11.00 3.58
C GLN A 90 24.42 11.51 2.80
N GLY A 91 24.55 11.11 1.54
CA GLY A 91 25.63 11.50 0.64
C GLY A 91 26.88 10.61 0.74
N SER A 92 27.77 10.75 -0.22
CA SER A 92 29.01 10.00 -0.40
C SER A 92 30.21 10.95 -0.57
N LYS A 93 31.43 10.43 -0.67
CA LYS A 93 32.66 11.26 -0.76
C LYS A 93 32.61 12.28 -1.92
N ASN A 94 32.14 11.87 -3.09
CA ASN A 94 32.18 12.72 -4.28
C ASN A 94 30.89 13.50 -4.46
N HIS A 95 29.81 13.09 -3.79
CA HIS A 95 28.53 13.79 -3.69
C HIS A 95 28.11 13.88 -2.21
N ASN A 96 28.82 14.68 -1.43
CA ASN A 96 28.55 14.83 0.00
C ASN A 96 27.43 15.85 0.28
N LYS A 97 26.28 15.62 -0.33
CA LYS A 97 25.02 16.38 -0.18
C LYS A 97 23.87 15.40 0.03
N GLU A 98 22.68 15.95 0.24
CA GLU A 98 21.45 15.17 0.29
C GLU A 98 21.28 14.38 -1.02
N TYR A 99 21.17 13.06 -0.90
CA TYR A 99 21.09 12.15 -2.06
C TYR A 99 19.83 12.36 -2.91
N PHE A 100 18.72 12.74 -2.25
CA PHE A 100 17.45 13.00 -2.93
C PHE A 100 17.49 14.25 -3.81
N GLU A 101 18.29 15.26 -3.47
CA GLU A 101 18.29 16.58 -4.12
C GLU A 101 18.46 16.48 -5.66
N PRO A 102 19.53 15.89 -6.22
CA PRO A 102 19.72 15.83 -7.67
C PRO A 102 18.67 14.97 -8.39
N LEU A 103 18.16 13.92 -7.74
CA LEU A 103 17.17 13.00 -8.30
C LEU A 103 15.76 13.57 -8.21
N GLU A 104 15.37 14.21 -7.11
CA GLU A 104 14.08 14.89 -7.01
C GLU A 104 13.98 16.03 -8.02
N LYS A 105 15.06 16.78 -8.24
CA LYS A 105 15.12 17.84 -9.24
C LYS A 105 14.73 17.37 -10.64
N ILE A 106 15.04 16.13 -10.97
CA ILE A 106 14.70 15.53 -12.28
C ILE A 106 13.38 14.75 -12.26
N GLY A 107 12.60 14.88 -11.21
CA GLY A 107 11.31 14.21 -11.08
C GLY A 107 11.37 12.71 -10.81
N ALA A 108 12.50 12.20 -10.35
CA ALA A 108 12.67 10.80 -10.03
C ALA A 108 11.75 10.35 -8.90
N GLN A 109 11.33 9.09 -8.95
CA GLN A 109 10.76 8.37 -7.82
C GLN A 109 11.90 7.58 -7.16
N ILE A 110 12.14 7.83 -5.87
CA ILE A 110 13.31 7.31 -5.17
C ILE A 110 12.84 6.70 -3.86
N ASN A 111 13.37 5.54 -3.52
CA ASN A 111 13.18 4.97 -2.20
C ASN A 111 14.27 3.92 -1.90
N GLY A 112 14.23 3.39 -0.67
CA GLY A 112 14.92 2.20 -0.25
C GLY A 112 14.01 1.35 0.63
N SER A 113 14.36 0.09 0.81
CA SER A 113 13.70 -0.76 1.77
C SER A 113 14.62 -1.84 2.33
N THR A 114 14.37 -2.21 3.58
CA THR A 114 15.09 -3.30 4.26
C THR A 114 14.11 -4.39 4.66
N SER A 115 14.48 -5.63 4.37
CA SER A 115 13.77 -6.81 4.83
C SER A 115 14.65 -7.66 5.74
N THR A 116 14.17 -8.81 6.15
CA THR A 116 15.02 -9.79 6.85
C THR A 116 16.18 -10.26 5.97
N ASP A 117 16.03 -10.27 4.65
CA ASP A 117 16.95 -10.94 3.73
C ASP A 117 17.79 -10.02 2.87
N ARG A 118 17.29 -8.82 2.55
CA ARG A 118 17.92 -7.89 1.62
C ARG A 118 17.67 -6.43 2.00
N THR A 119 18.53 -5.54 1.51
CA THR A 119 18.33 -4.09 1.50
C THR A 119 18.44 -3.63 0.04
N ASN A 120 17.51 -2.81 -0.43
CA ASN A 120 17.57 -2.25 -1.78
C ASN A 120 17.42 -0.75 -1.80
N TYR A 121 17.86 -0.19 -2.92
CA TYR A 121 17.73 1.22 -3.26
C TYR A 121 17.36 1.30 -4.72
N TYR A 122 16.38 2.13 -5.02
CA TYR A 122 15.92 2.29 -6.39
C TYR A 122 15.52 3.72 -6.72
N GLU A 123 15.74 4.08 -7.97
CA GLU A 123 15.27 5.32 -8.54
C GLU A 123 14.75 5.12 -9.97
N THR A 124 13.49 5.48 -10.19
CA THR A 124 12.93 5.62 -11.54
C THR A 124 13.15 7.05 -11.99
N VAL A 125 13.98 7.22 -13.01
CA VAL A 125 14.40 8.53 -13.55
C VAL A 125 13.94 8.70 -15.00
N PRO A 126 13.83 9.95 -15.54
CA PRO A 126 13.72 10.15 -16.98
C PRO A 126 14.92 9.53 -17.69
N SER A 127 14.70 8.87 -18.84
CA SER A 127 15.70 8.02 -19.52
C SER A 127 17.02 8.72 -19.83
N ASN A 128 17.03 10.04 -20.05
CA ASN A 128 18.23 10.83 -20.30
C ASN A 128 19.09 11.11 -19.03
N TYR A 129 18.66 10.65 -17.87
CA TYR A 129 19.39 10.77 -16.60
C TYR A 129 19.92 9.43 -16.07
N LEU A 130 19.89 8.36 -16.87
CA LEU A 130 20.40 7.05 -16.46
C LEU A 130 21.87 7.13 -16.00
N GLU A 131 22.75 7.88 -16.70
CA GLU A 131 24.15 8.01 -16.29
C GLU A 131 24.29 8.67 -14.92
N LEU A 132 23.44 9.65 -14.57
CA LEU A 132 23.40 10.29 -13.25
C LEU A 132 23.03 9.29 -12.15
N ALA A 133 21.98 8.49 -12.37
CA ALA A 133 21.54 7.47 -11.40
C ALA A 133 22.65 6.44 -11.17
N LEU A 134 23.26 5.90 -12.23
CA LEU A 134 24.37 4.95 -12.13
C LEU A 134 25.60 5.55 -11.41
N TRP A 135 25.89 6.82 -11.65
CA TRP A 135 26.99 7.50 -10.98
C TRP A 135 26.74 7.65 -9.47
N LEU A 136 25.53 8.08 -9.09
CA LEU A 136 25.14 8.24 -7.67
C LEU A 136 25.17 6.90 -6.94
N GLU A 137 24.57 5.86 -7.53
CA GLU A 137 24.55 4.52 -6.96
C GLU A 137 25.94 3.93 -6.78
N ALA A 138 26.79 4.05 -7.80
CA ALA A 138 28.16 3.57 -7.71
C ALA A 138 28.99 4.37 -6.69
N ASP A 139 28.72 5.68 -6.54
CA ASP A 139 29.44 6.50 -5.56
C ASP A 139 29.07 6.14 -4.12
N ARG A 140 27.79 5.93 -3.82
CA ARG A 140 27.41 5.48 -2.48
C ARG A 140 27.89 4.05 -2.19
N MET A 141 27.91 3.15 -3.17
CA MET A 141 28.44 1.80 -3.01
C MET A 141 29.94 1.79 -2.68
N GLY A 142 30.72 2.66 -3.31
CA GLY A 142 32.18 2.69 -3.14
C GLY A 142 32.70 3.66 -2.07
N PHE A 143 31.98 4.74 -1.79
CA PHE A 143 32.53 5.91 -1.13
C PHE A 143 31.64 6.50 -0.01
N LEU A 144 30.72 5.74 0.55
CA LEU A 144 29.88 6.20 1.67
C LEU A 144 30.71 6.50 2.92
N VAL A 145 31.58 5.56 3.34
CA VAL A 145 32.28 5.62 4.63
C VAL A 145 33.07 6.91 4.82
N PRO A 146 33.84 7.43 3.83
CA PRO A 146 34.54 8.71 3.99
C PRO A 146 33.63 9.94 4.20
N ALA A 147 32.34 9.84 3.84
CA ALA A 147 31.36 10.92 4.03
C ALA A 147 30.56 10.80 5.33
N LEU A 148 30.66 9.67 6.03
CA LEU A 148 29.99 9.48 7.32
C LEU A 148 30.63 10.38 8.39
N SER A 149 29.78 10.95 9.25
CA SER A 149 30.19 11.72 10.43
C SER A 149 29.35 11.36 11.63
N GLN A 150 29.82 11.68 12.83
CA GLN A 150 29.04 11.46 14.05
C GLN A 150 27.71 12.21 13.99
N ALA A 151 27.69 13.43 13.45
CA ALA A 151 26.46 14.22 13.31
C ALA A 151 25.41 13.54 12.41
N LYS A 152 25.82 12.99 11.26
CA LYS A 152 24.94 12.23 10.36
C LYS A 152 24.39 10.97 11.05
N LEU A 153 25.26 10.24 11.74
CA LEU A 153 24.85 9.04 12.49
C LEU A 153 23.84 9.39 13.59
N ASP A 154 24.12 10.44 14.37
CA ASP A 154 23.25 10.87 15.48
C ASP A 154 21.88 11.32 14.96
N ASN A 155 21.84 12.07 13.86
CA ASN A 155 20.60 12.48 13.20
C ASN A 155 19.81 11.26 12.73
N GLN A 156 20.41 10.38 11.92
CA GLN A 156 19.69 9.24 11.36
C GLN A 156 19.25 8.21 12.40
N ARG A 157 19.99 8.06 13.50
CA ARG A 157 19.48 7.27 14.64
C ARG A 157 18.19 7.84 15.20
N GLU A 158 18.07 9.16 15.36
CA GLU A 158 16.83 9.77 15.84
C GLU A 158 15.71 9.66 14.80
N VAL A 159 15.99 9.80 13.50
CA VAL A 159 15.00 9.58 12.42
C VAL A 159 14.46 8.16 12.47
N VAL A 160 15.32 7.12 12.53
CA VAL A 160 14.90 5.70 12.63
C VAL A 160 14.11 5.44 13.93
N LYS A 161 14.54 6.01 15.04
CA LYS A 161 13.80 5.92 16.30
C LYS A 161 12.44 6.60 16.23
N ASN A 162 12.31 7.71 15.50
CA ASN A 162 11.01 8.35 15.23
C ASN A 162 10.13 7.50 14.34
N GLU A 163 10.71 6.86 13.32
CA GLU A 163 9.98 5.92 12.50
C GLU A 163 9.46 4.74 13.33
N ARG A 164 10.28 4.18 14.21
CA ARG A 164 9.85 3.13 15.14
C ARG A 164 8.66 3.60 16.02
N ARG A 165 8.77 4.82 16.59
CA ARG A 165 7.65 5.41 17.36
C ARG A 165 6.38 5.51 16.50
N GLN A 166 6.52 5.95 15.25
CA GLN A 166 5.39 6.15 14.34
C GLN A 166 4.78 4.84 13.86
N ARG A 167 5.62 3.87 13.43
CA ARG A 167 5.16 2.63 12.77
C ARG A 167 4.91 1.47 13.74
N VAL A 168 5.49 1.51 14.94
CA VAL A 168 5.39 0.43 15.91
C VAL A 168 4.70 0.91 17.20
N ASP A 169 5.29 1.90 17.88
CA ASP A 169 4.87 2.22 19.24
C ASP A 169 3.52 2.97 19.31
N ASN A 170 3.21 3.78 18.28
CA ASN A 170 1.95 4.52 18.15
C ASN A 170 0.87 3.79 17.34
N GLN A 171 1.24 2.71 16.63
CA GLN A 171 0.25 2.00 15.81
C GLN A 171 -0.55 0.98 16.61
N PRO A 172 -1.87 0.87 16.37
CA PRO A 172 -2.66 -0.23 16.89
C PRO A 172 -2.06 -1.58 16.50
N TYR A 173 -1.89 -2.48 17.44
CA TYR A 173 -1.24 -3.79 17.30
C TYR A 173 0.24 -3.74 16.88
N GLY A 174 0.90 -2.59 16.92
CA GLY A 174 2.24 -2.40 16.33
C GLY A 174 3.32 -3.32 16.91
N GLN A 175 3.25 -3.65 18.20
CA GLN A 175 4.21 -4.53 18.87
C GLN A 175 3.92 -6.04 18.65
N SER A 176 2.81 -6.40 18.03
CA SER A 176 2.41 -7.81 17.86
C SER A 176 3.40 -8.61 17.00
N MET A 177 4.00 -7.97 15.98
CA MET A 177 5.01 -8.64 15.15
C MET A 177 6.25 -9.04 15.97
N GLU A 178 6.79 -8.14 16.79
CA GLU A 178 7.95 -8.44 17.63
C GLU A 178 7.66 -9.57 18.61
N LYS A 179 6.49 -9.54 19.27
CA LYS A 179 6.05 -10.63 20.18
C LYS A 179 5.84 -11.96 19.46
N MET A 180 5.39 -11.93 18.23
CA MET A 180 5.27 -13.14 17.41
C MET A 180 6.65 -13.70 17.05
N LEU A 181 7.60 -12.89 16.61
CA LEU A 181 8.97 -13.34 16.29
C LEU A 181 9.67 -13.92 17.51
N GLU A 182 9.61 -13.25 18.67
CA GLU A 182 10.15 -13.74 19.95
C GLU A 182 9.56 -15.10 20.38
N ALA A 183 8.28 -15.34 20.10
CA ALA A 183 7.63 -16.59 20.44
C ALA A 183 7.91 -17.72 19.43
N LEU A 184 8.09 -17.36 18.15
CA LEU A 184 8.23 -18.30 17.04
C LEU A 184 9.67 -18.83 16.93
N TYR A 185 10.66 -17.91 16.99
CA TYR A 185 12.06 -18.21 16.74
C TYR A 185 12.86 -18.37 18.05
N PRO A 186 13.87 -19.24 18.09
CA PRO A 186 14.89 -19.24 19.14
C PRO A 186 15.67 -17.92 19.17
N ALA A 187 16.19 -17.52 20.33
CA ALA A 187 16.86 -16.22 20.49
C ALA A 187 18.16 -16.05 19.67
N ASP A 188 18.76 -17.15 19.22
CA ASP A 188 19.94 -17.18 18.35
C ASP A 188 19.57 -17.29 16.86
N HIS A 189 18.29 -17.37 16.53
CA HIS A 189 17.83 -17.43 15.15
C HIS A 189 17.91 -16.05 14.48
N PRO A 190 18.41 -15.91 13.22
CA PRO A 190 18.52 -14.64 12.53
C PRO A 190 17.21 -13.85 12.36
N TYR A 191 16.05 -14.53 12.40
CA TYR A 191 14.74 -13.89 12.30
C TYR A 191 14.06 -13.63 13.65
N TYR A 192 14.79 -13.76 14.77
CA TYR A 192 14.21 -13.54 16.10
C TYR A 192 13.80 -12.09 16.37
N HIS A 193 14.45 -11.09 15.76
CA HIS A 193 14.19 -9.68 15.98
C HIS A 193 13.56 -8.98 14.76
N SER A 194 12.93 -7.85 15.00
CA SER A 194 12.34 -7.02 13.95
C SER A 194 13.42 -6.26 13.15
N VAL A 195 13.11 -5.96 11.89
CA VAL A 195 14.00 -5.22 10.97
C VAL A 195 14.33 -3.82 11.50
N ILE A 196 13.38 -3.15 12.15
CA ILE A 196 13.58 -1.79 12.68
C ILE A 196 14.51 -1.77 13.89
N GLY A 197 14.74 -2.89 14.54
CA GLY A 197 15.63 -3.05 15.68
C GLY A 197 15.12 -2.42 16.98
N SER A 198 15.93 -2.54 18.05
CA SER A 198 15.60 -1.99 19.36
C SER A 198 16.08 -0.55 19.52
N MET A 199 15.39 0.25 20.36
CA MET A 199 15.82 1.62 20.71
C MET A 199 17.21 1.63 21.36
N ALA A 200 17.53 0.60 22.19
CA ALA A 200 18.79 0.48 22.88
C ALA A 200 19.95 0.20 21.91
N ASP A 201 19.77 -0.73 20.98
CA ASP A 201 20.78 -1.10 19.99
C ASP A 201 21.08 0.07 19.04
N LEU A 202 20.02 0.73 18.54
CA LEU A 202 20.14 1.93 17.70
C LEU A 202 20.92 3.04 18.44
N SER A 203 20.61 3.30 19.73
CA SER A 203 21.30 4.29 20.53
C SER A 203 22.75 3.93 20.79
N ALA A 204 23.08 2.65 20.80
CA ALA A 204 24.45 2.14 21.04
C ALA A 204 25.30 2.10 19.77
N ALA A 205 24.74 2.24 18.57
CA ALA A 205 25.47 2.20 17.31
C ALA A 205 26.61 3.23 17.26
N SER A 206 27.82 2.79 16.89
CA SER A 206 29.00 3.64 16.74
C SER A 206 29.41 3.79 15.27
N LEU A 207 30.21 4.81 14.94
CA LEU A 207 30.75 4.97 13.58
C LEU A 207 31.58 3.78 13.13
N ASP A 208 32.32 3.16 14.06
CA ASP A 208 33.13 1.99 13.74
C ASP A 208 32.26 0.77 13.43
N ASP A 209 31.22 0.54 14.24
CA ASP A 209 30.27 -0.54 13.97
C ASP A 209 29.61 -0.36 12.60
N VAL A 210 29.13 0.83 12.32
CA VAL A 210 28.50 1.23 11.08
C VAL A 210 29.48 1.06 9.90
N SER A 211 30.71 1.60 10.02
CA SER A 211 31.70 1.50 8.94
C SER A 211 32.11 0.06 8.63
N ASN A 212 32.23 -0.79 9.65
CA ASN A 212 32.58 -2.20 9.47
C ASN A 212 31.42 -3.01 8.88
N PHE A 213 30.18 -2.71 9.28
CA PHE A 213 28.99 -3.34 8.67
C PHE A 213 28.92 -3.01 7.17
N PHE A 214 29.12 -1.74 6.80
CA PHE A 214 29.15 -1.32 5.39
C PHE A 214 30.20 -2.09 4.60
N ARG A 215 31.48 -2.03 5.04
CA ARG A 215 32.58 -2.69 4.33
C ARG A 215 32.40 -4.22 4.21
N THR A 216 31.65 -4.83 5.12
CA THR A 216 31.36 -6.26 5.10
C THR A 216 30.30 -6.61 4.05
N TYR A 217 29.25 -5.82 3.94
CA TYR A 217 28.04 -6.23 3.21
C TYR A 217 27.75 -5.41 1.96
N TYR A 218 28.15 -4.13 1.93
CA TYR A 218 27.80 -3.22 0.82
C TYR A 218 28.95 -3.14 -0.21
N SER A 219 29.09 -4.21 -0.98
CA SER A 219 30.15 -4.35 -1.98
C SER A 219 29.63 -4.99 -3.26
N PRO A 220 30.32 -4.80 -4.41
CA PRO A 220 29.86 -5.29 -5.71
C PRO A 220 29.51 -6.77 -5.72
N ASN A 221 30.35 -7.64 -5.13
CA ASN A 221 30.12 -9.09 -5.13
C ASN A 221 28.99 -9.57 -4.20
N ASN A 222 28.40 -8.67 -3.42
CA ASN A 222 27.23 -8.94 -2.58
C ASN A 222 26.00 -8.17 -3.08
N ALA A 223 26.02 -7.63 -4.30
CA ALA A 223 24.98 -6.83 -4.89
C ALA A 223 24.57 -7.34 -6.26
N THR A 224 23.35 -7.01 -6.64
CA THR A 224 22.82 -7.14 -8.00
C THR A 224 22.28 -5.78 -8.42
N LEU A 225 22.60 -5.34 -9.63
CA LEU A 225 22.06 -4.13 -10.27
C LEU A 225 21.09 -4.55 -11.37
N VAL A 226 19.86 -4.04 -11.33
CA VAL A 226 18.90 -4.16 -12.44
C VAL A 226 18.68 -2.78 -13.05
N ILE A 227 18.69 -2.71 -14.37
CA ILE A 227 18.31 -1.53 -15.15
C ILE A 227 17.13 -1.95 -16.03
N SER A 228 15.97 -1.30 -15.83
CA SER A 228 14.74 -1.63 -16.56
C SER A 228 14.08 -0.37 -17.11
N GLY A 229 13.72 -0.34 -18.38
CA GLY A 229 13.02 0.78 -19.00
C GLY A 229 13.67 1.27 -20.31
N ASP A 230 13.52 2.56 -20.60
CA ASP A 230 13.98 3.16 -21.85
C ASP A 230 15.46 3.55 -21.78
N PHE A 231 16.32 2.73 -22.34
CA PHE A 231 17.76 3.00 -22.44
C PHE A 231 18.39 2.29 -23.66
N ASP A 232 19.65 2.58 -23.91
CA ASP A 232 20.51 1.88 -24.87
C ASP A 232 21.43 0.94 -24.11
N ALA A 233 21.31 -0.38 -24.33
CA ALA A 233 22.07 -1.39 -23.60
C ALA A 233 23.58 -1.25 -23.74
N ALA A 234 24.10 -0.83 -24.91
CA ALA A 234 25.54 -0.67 -25.13
C ALA A 234 26.08 0.50 -24.28
N LYS A 235 25.37 1.62 -24.21
CA LYS A 235 25.73 2.77 -23.38
C LYS A 235 25.61 2.43 -21.90
N ALA A 236 24.53 1.77 -21.48
CA ALA A 236 24.34 1.35 -20.09
C ALA A 236 25.49 0.46 -19.63
N LYS A 237 25.91 -0.54 -20.42
CA LYS A 237 27.08 -1.39 -20.13
C LYS A 237 28.37 -0.58 -19.99
N ALA A 238 28.59 0.36 -20.85
CA ALA A 238 29.79 1.22 -20.82
C ALA A 238 29.80 2.08 -19.52
N TRP A 239 28.66 2.61 -19.11
CA TRP A 239 28.52 3.36 -17.85
C TRP A 239 28.67 2.47 -16.63
N VAL A 240 28.07 1.28 -16.66
CA VAL A 240 28.22 0.30 -15.56
C VAL A 240 29.69 -0.09 -15.41
N GLU A 241 30.40 -0.41 -16.47
CA GLU A 241 31.84 -0.70 -16.42
C GLU A 241 32.66 0.51 -15.93
N LYS A 242 32.35 1.72 -16.41
CA LYS A 242 33.01 2.97 -15.99
C LYS A 242 32.88 3.23 -14.50
N TYR A 243 31.66 3.15 -13.94
CA TYR A 243 31.37 3.57 -12.58
C TYR A 243 31.53 2.47 -11.54
N TYR A 244 31.14 1.24 -11.85
CA TYR A 244 31.20 0.10 -10.93
C TYR A 244 32.43 -0.77 -11.12
N GLY A 245 32.98 -0.87 -12.34
CA GLY A 245 34.16 -1.71 -12.63
C GLY A 245 35.36 -1.43 -11.71
N PRO A 246 35.71 -0.16 -11.42
CA PRO A 246 36.81 0.18 -10.51
C PRO A 246 36.56 -0.13 -9.04
N LEU A 247 35.32 -0.38 -8.61
CA LEU A 247 35.00 -0.64 -7.22
C LEU A 247 35.59 -1.97 -6.76
N PRO A 248 36.21 -2.01 -5.56
CA PRO A 248 36.85 -3.21 -5.08
C PRO A 248 35.83 -4.29 -4.70
N ARG A 249 36.18 -5.53 -4.96
CA ARG A 249 35.48 -6.68 -4.41
C ARG A 249 35.57 -6.68 -2.89
N GLY A 250 34.43 -6.89 -2.23
CA GLY A 250 34.37 -7.03 -0.78
C GLY A 250 34.68 -8.45 -0.29
N PRO A 251 34.64 -8.68 1.02
CA PRO A 251 34.76 -10.02 1.58
C PRO A 251 33.62 -10.93 1.10
N GLU A 252 33.88 -12.24 1.10
CA GLU A 252 32.82 -13.22 0.84
C GLU A 252 31.86 -13.26 2.04
N VAL A 253 30.58 -13.05 1.79
CA VAL A 253 29.54 -13.17 2.81
C VAL A 253 29.08 -14.63 2.88
N ALA A 254 29.18 -15.23 4.07
CA ALA A 254 28.74 -16.59 4.27
C ALA A 254 27.24 -16.73 3.98
N LYS A 255 26.89 -17.65 3.08
CA LYS A 255 25.49 -17.95 2.76
C LYS A 255 24.89 -18.76 3.91
N LEU A 256 23.85 -18.21 4.55
CA LEU A 256 23.08 -18.94 5.54
C LEU A 256 22.20 -19.99 4.85
N THR A 257 22.09 -21.15 5.47
CA THR A 257 21.20 -22.23 5.02
C THR A 257 19.85 -22.14 5.71
N ALA A 258 18.84 -22.80 5.15
CA ALA A 258 17.51 -22.86 5.72
C ALA A 258 17.53 -23.30 7.20
N MET A 259 16.79 -22.58 8.04
CA MET A 259 16.73 -22.75 9.50
C MET A 259 15.27 -22.67 9.98
N VAL A 260 14.45 -23.64 9.57
CA VAL A 260 13.04 -23.67 9.96
C VAL A 260 12.89 -24.08 11.42
N PRO A 261 12.33 -23.23 12.30
CA PRO A 261 12.18 -23.57 13.73
C PRO A 261 11.15 -24.70 13.91
N LYS A 262 11.38 -25.54 14.91
CA LYS A 262 10.45 -26.62 15.28
C LYS A 262 9.78 -26.30 16.61
N LEU A 263 8.48 -26.17 16.60
CA LEU A 263 7.68 -26.04 17.81
C LEU A 263 7.38 -27.45 18.37
N SER A 264 7.90 -27.75 19.55
CA SER A 264 7.65 -29.02 20.25
C SER A 264 6.27 -29.09 20.93
N ALA A 265 5.67 -27.92 21.19
CA ALA A 265 4.34 -27.77 21.79
C ALA A 265 3.70 -26.44 21.32
N PRO A 266 2.37 -26.30 21.43
CA PRO A 266 1.71 -25.04 21.17
C PRO A 266 2.18 -23.98 22.17
N LYS A 267 2.36 -22.74 21.69
CA LYS A 267 2.68 -21.58 22.52
C LYS A 267 1.53 -20.60 22.50
N SER A 268 1.25 -19.94 23.63
CA SER A 268 0.25 -18.90 23.75
C SER A 268 0.87 -17.65 24.35
N VAL A 269 0.67 -16.51 23.69
CA VAL A 269 1.11 -15.19 24.11
C VAL A 269 -0.12 -14.29 24.20
N LYS A 270 -0.24 -13.51 25.24
CA LYS A 270 -1.31 -12.54 25.40
C LYS A 270 -0.73 -11.17 25.73
N MET A 271 -1.21 -10.15 25.03
CA MET A 271 -0.86 -8.76 25.29
C MET A 271 -2.11 -7.88 25.27
N THR A 272 -2.01 -6.74 25.93
CA THR A 272 -3.00 -5.67 25.86
C THR A 272 -2.49 -4.52 25.04
N ASP A 273 -3.38 -3.82 24.32
CA ASP A 273 -3.05 -2.64 23.57
C ASP A 273 -4.24 -1.67 23.51
N ARG A 274 -3.97 -0.41 23.17
CA ARG A 274 -4.98 0.65 23.01
C ARG A 274 -5.74 0.48 21.69
N VAL A 275 -6.44 -0.61 21.57
CA VAL A 275 -7.22 -0.99 20.39
C VAL A 275 -8.68 -1.17 20.75
N ALA A 276 -9.58 -0.84 19.83
CA ALA A 276 -11.01 -1.08 20.01
C ALA A 276 -11.39 -2.56 19.82
N LEU A 277 -10.64 -3.30 19.01
CA LEU A 277 -10.97 -4.66 18.62
C LEU A 277 -9.91 -5.65 19.08
N ALA A 278 -10.33 -6.78 19.64
CA ALA A 278 -9.42 -7.87 19.94
C ALA A 278 -8.98 -8.61 18.67
N ARG A 279 -7.74 -9.12 18.67
CA ARG A 279 -7.17 -9.88 17.54
C ARG A 279 -6.48 -11.14 18.05
N ALA A 280 -6.72 -12.25 17.37
CA ALA A 280 -5.93 -13.48 17.51
C ALA A 280 -5.11 -13.71 16.23
N GLN A 281 -3.84 -14.07 16.42
CA GLN A 281 -2.95 -14.51 15.33
C GLN A 281 -2.48 -15.93 15.62
N LEU A 282 -2.64 -16.82 14.65
CA LEU A 282 -2.22 -18.22 14.71
C LEU A 282 -1.11 -18.40 13.70
N THR A 283 0.11 -18.70 14.14
CA THR A 283 1.28 -18.75 13.25
C THR A 283 2.02 -20.09 13.40
N TRP A 284 2.26 -20.73 12.28
CA TRP A 284 3.05 -21.94 12.14
C TRP A 284 4.35 -21.65 11.39
N PRO A 285 5.50 -22.20 11.80
CA PRO A 285 6.70 -22.18 10.99
C PRO A 285 6.50 -23.06 9.76
N THR A 286 7.01 -22.61 8.61
CA THR A 286 6.94 -23.31 7.33
C THR A 286 8.30 -23.29 6.63
N VAL A 287 8.34 -23.75 5.39
CA VAL A 287 9.53 -23.86 4.58
C VAL A 287 10.10 -22.54 4.11
N GLU A 288 11.35 -22.55 3.76
CA GLU A 288 12.07 -21.49 3.08
C GLU A 288 11.60 -21.31 1.63
N ARG A 289 11.90 -20.18 1.04
CA ARG A 289 11.66 -19.85 -0.38
C ARG A 289 12.39 -20.85 -1.29
N GLY A 290 11.73 -21.26 -2.38
CA GLY A 290 12.23 -22.24 -3.35
C GLY A 290 12.04 -23.71 -2.94
N ASN A 291 11.46 -23.96 -1.76
CA ASN A 291 11.11 -25.32 -1.32
C ASN A 291 9.96 -25.91 -2.14
N SER A 292 9.96 -27.21 -2.33
CA SER A 292 8.92 -27.91 -3.12
C SER A 292 7.50 -27.78 -2.56
N ASP A 293 7.34 -27.49 -1.26
CA ASP A 293 6.02 -27.29 -0.62
C ASP A 293 5.53 -25.83 -0.68
N GLU A 294 6.37 -24.87 -1.08
CA GLU A 294 6.06 -23.44 -1.07
C GLU A 294 4.79 -23.12 -1.85
N LYS A 295 4.73 -23.51 -3.15
CA LYS A 295 3.59 -23.18 -4.01
C LYS A 295 2.27 -23.79 -3.53
N ALA A 296 2.32 -24.97 -2.94
CA ALA A 296 1.14 -25.60 -2.36
C ALA A 296 0.68 -24.85 -1.08
N LEU A 297 1.61 -24.29 -0.31
CA LEU A 297 1.30 -23.44 0.86
C LEU A 297 0.75 -22.07 0.45
N ASP A 298 1.23 -21.49 -0.67
CA ASP A 298 0.70 -20.24 -1.23
C ASP A 298 -0.76 -20.43 -1.66
N VAL A 299 -1.06 -21.52 -2.39
CA VAL A 299 -2.44 -21.88 -2.77
C VAL A 299 -3.30 -22.14 -1.53
N LEU A 300 -2.77 -22.82 -0.50
CA LEU A 300 -3.47 -23.06 0.75
C LEU A 300 -3.85 -21.74 1.44
N ALA A 301 -2.93 -20.76 1.49
CA ALA A 301 -3.19 -19.44 2.06
C ALA A 301 -4.26 -18.68 1.25
N SER A 302 -4.20 -18.77 -0.06
CA SER A 302 -5.18 -18.17 -0.96
C SER A 302 -6.59 -18.72 -0.71
N VAL A 303 -6.75 -20.04 -0.68
CA VAL A 303 -8.06 -20.70 -0.46
C VAL A 303 -8.59 -20.46 0.95
N LEU A 304 -7.72 -20.47 1.96
CA LEU A 304 -8.15 -20.26 3.34
C LEU A 304 -8.49 -18.80 3.65
N GLY A 305 -7.73 -17.81 3.10
CA GLY A 305 -7.85 -16.47 3.61
C GLY A 305 -7.59 -15.29 2.64
N GLN A 306 -7.26 -15.51 1.35
CA GLN A 306 -6.96 -14.42 0.43
C GLN A 306 -7.99 -14.25 -0.68
N LEU A 307 -8.56 -15.31 -1.25
CA LEU A 307 -9.58 -15.19 -2.29
C LEU A 307 -10.71 -14.26 -1.85
N PRO A 308 -11.02 -13.19 -2.60
CA PRO A 308 -11.96 -12.16 -2.18
C PRO A 308 -13.36 -12.73 -1.91
N LYS A 309 -13.91 -12.45 -0.73
CA LYS A 309 -15.28 -12.82 -0.30
C LYS A 309 -15.66 -14.32 -0.35
N GLU A 310 -14.81 -15.19 -0.91
CA GLU A 310 -15.12 -16.62 -1.08
C GLU A 310 -14.13 -17.55 -0.33
N ASN A 311 -13.02 -17.02 0.21
CA ASN A 311 -12.13 -17.83 1.03
C ASN A 311 -12.86 -18.45 2.24
N ARG A 312 -12.40 -19.63 2.66
CA ARG A 312 -13.13 -20.45 3.64
C ARG A 312 -13.27 -19.80 5.01
N LEU A 313 -12.23 -19.10 5.48
CA LEU A 313 -12.25 -18.41 6.78
C LEU A 313 -13.20 -17.21 6.76
N PHE A 314 -13.17 -16.40 5.69
CA PHE A 314 -14.12 -15.29 5.54
C PHE A 314 -15.56 -15.81 5.53
N LYS A 315 -15.81 -16.87 4.77
CA LYS A 315 -17.14 -17.48 4.73
C LYS A 315 -17.61 -17.92 6.10
N ALA A 316 -16.77 -18.64 6.84
CA ALA A 316 -17.15 -19.21 8.13
C ALA A 316 -17.32 -18.16 9.23
N LEU A 317 -16.43 -17.15 9.32
CA LEU A 317 -16.37 -16.24 10.44
C LEU A 317 -17.03 -14.88 10.16
N SER A 318 -16.87 -14.35 8.94
CA SER A 318 -17.34 -12.99 8.61
C SER A 318 -18.65 -13.00 7.84
N TYR A 319 -18.86 -13.95 6.91
CA TYR A 319 -20.04 -13.97 6.05
C TYR A 319 -21.24 -14.70 6.68
N ASP A 320 -21.05 -15.95 7.11
CA ASP A 320 -22.16 -16.77 7.63
C ASP A 320 -22.51 -16.40 9.08
N ARG A 321 -21.49 -16.27 9.96
CA ARG A 321 -21.68 -16.03 11.39
C ARG A 321 -21.56 -14.58 11.80
N GLN A 322 -20.91 -13.76 11.00
CA GLN A 322 -20.71 -12.34 11.24
C GLN A 322 -20.05 -12.04 12.61
N LEU A 323 -19.09 -12.85 13.03
CA LEU A 323 -18.40 -12.72 14.31
C LEU A 323 -17.05 -11.99 14.18
N ALA A 324 -16.38 -12.12 13.05
CA ALA A 324 -15.12 -11.46 12.77
C ALA A 324 -15.36 -10.19 11.92
N ALA A 325 -14.66 -9.10 12.28
CA ALA A 325 -14.57 -7.88 11.48
C ALA A 325 -13.65 -8.10 10.28
N GLN A 326 -12.55 -8.85 10.47
CA GLN A 326 -11.57 -9.23 9.45
C GLN A 326 -11.03 -10.62 9.76
N VAL A 327 -10.77 -11.37 8.70
CA VAL A 327 -10.02 -12.62 8.77
C VAL A 327 -9.25 -12.79 7.46
N PHE A 328 -8.00 -13.20 7.56
CA PHE A 328 -7.15 -13.51 6.41
C PHE A 328 -6.09 -14.54 6.80
N ALA A 329 -5.54 -15.21 5.79
CA ALA A 329 -4.39 -16.10 5.93
C ALA A 329 -3.32 -15.71 4.91
N PHE A 330 -2.05 -15.90 5.24
CA PHE A 330 -0.93 -15.60 4.34
C PHE A 330 0.27 -16.51 4.63
N HIS A 331 1.10 -16.72 3.61
CA HIS A 331 2.28 -17.57 3.64
C HIS A 331 3.50 -16.83 3.07
N PRO A 332 4.18 -15.97 3.82
CA PRO A 332 5.46 -15.41 3.40
C PRO A 332 6.58 -16.44 3.59
N ALA A 333 7.21 -16.85 2.51
CA ALA A 333 8.44 -17.62 2.53
C ALA A 333 9.65 -16.70 2.33
N SER A 334 10.64 -16.80 3.20
CA SER A 334 11.89 -16.04 3.20
C SER A 334 13.09 -16.98 3.02
N ALA A 335 14.32 -16.45 2.92
CA ALA A 335 15.49 -17.26 2.60
C ALA A 335 15.81 -18.38 3.61
N LEU A 336 15.49 -18.20 4.90
CA LEU A 336 15.82 -19.17 5.95
C LEU A 336 14.62 -19.98 6.43
N SER A 337 13.45 -19.43 6.39
CA SER A 337 12.20 -20.06 6.82
C SER A 337 10.99 -19.25 6.36
N GLY A 338 9.83 -19.88 6.24
CA GLY A 338 8.56 -19.21 6.04
C GLY A 338 7.67 -19.32 7.27
N THR A 339 6.51 -18.66 7.20
CA THR A 339 5.44 -18.76 8.18
C THR A 339 4.09 -18.90 7.50
N PHE A 340 3.19 -19.65 8.10
CA PHE A 340 1.77 -19.62 7.72
C PHE A 340 1.00 -18.95 8.86
N THR A 341 0.30 -17.87 8.58
CA THR A 341 -0.40 -17.09 9.60
C THR A 341 -1.88 -16.96 9.26
N VAL A 342 -2.75 -17.22 10.24
CA VAL A 342 -4.17 -16.88 10.22
C VAL A 342 -4.39 -15.74 11.22
N SER A 343 -4.92 -14.60 10.77
CA SER A 343 -5.22 -13.44 11.60
C SER A 343 -6.72 -13.20 11.64
N ILE A 344 -7.27 -13.08 12.85
CA ILE A 344 -8.71 -12.93 13.11
C ILE A 344 -8.89 -11.70 13.99
N THR A 345 -9.56 -10.67 13.49
CA THR A 345 -9.95 -9.50 14.28
C THR A 345 -11.43 -9.61 14.62
N ALA A 346 -11.73 -9.64 15.89
CA ALA A 346 -13.10 -9.74 16.41
C ALA A 346 -13.90 -8.48 16.07
N ARG A 347 -15.22 -8.60 16.03
CA ARG A 347 -16.11 -7.43 16.09
C ARG A 347 -16.12 -6.85 17.51
N PRO A 348 -16.52 -5.57 17.69
CA PRO A 348 -16.53 -4.94 19.01
C PRO A 348 -17.33 -5.72 20.08
N ASP A 349 -18.46 -6.30 19.69
CA ASP A 349 -19.33 -7.11 20.55
C ASP A 349 -18.80 -8.55 20.78
N GLN A 350 -17.73 -8.93 20.10
CA GLN A 350 -17.09 -10.25 20.17
C GLN A 350 -15.69 -10.22 20.80
N ASN A 351 -15.23 -9.08 21.30
CA ASN A 351 -13.88 -8.94 21.88
C ASN A 351 -13.55 -9.96 22.98
N ALA A 352 -14.56 -10.38 23.75
CA ALA A 352 -14.39 -11.40 24.79
C ALA A 352 -14.42 -12.85 24.28
N ASN A 353 -14.74 -13.08 22.99
CA ASN A 353 -15.03 -14.39 22.41
C ASN A 353 -13.91 -14.89 21.46
N LEU A 354 -12.63 -14.46 21.65
CA LEU A 354 -11.53 -14.89 20.79
C LEU A 354 -11.39 -16.41 20.72
N ASP A 355 -11.63 -17.13 21.83
CA ASP A 355 -11.54 -18.59 21.85
C ASP A 355 -12.55 -19.26 20.91
N GLU A 356 -13.78 -18.73 20.84
CA GLU A 356 -14.78 -19.24 19.90
C GLU A 356 -14.41 -18.95 18.45
N LEU A 357 -13.87 -17.75 18.17
CA LEU A 357 -13.39 -17.39 16.85
C LEU A 357 -12.22 -18.29 16.40
N VAL A 358 -11.27 -18.56 17.29
CA VAL A 358 -10.16 -19.47 17.03
C VAL A 358 -10.66 -20.89 16.79
N LYS A 359 -11.61 -21.38 17.61
CA LYS A 359 -12.22 -22.70 17.45
C LYS A 359 -12.92 -22.85 16.09
N LEU A 360 -13.61 -21.82 15.62
CA LEU A 360 -14.23 -21.83 14.30
C LEU A 360 -13.20 -21.85 13.16
N ALA A 361 -12.11 -21.09 13.30
CA ALA A 361 -11.00 -21.15 12.35
C ALA A 361 -10.34 -22.53 12.36
N ASP A 362 -10.15 -23.14 13.54
CA ASP A 362 -9.60 -24.50 13.66
C ASP A 362 -10.51 -25.55 13.02
N ALA A 363 -11.83 -25.36 13.11
CA ALA A 363 -12.77 -26.25 12.42
C ALA A 363 -12.64 -26.17 10.89
N GLU A 364 -12.43 -24.98 10.33
CA GLU A 364 -12.19 -24.83 8.88
C GLU A 364 -10.83 -25.40 8.44
N ILE A 365 -9.79 -25.20 9.25
CA ILE A 365 -8.47 -25.81 9.04
C ILE A 365 -8.58 -27.35 9.09
N ALA A 366 -9.29 -27.88 10.08
CA ALA A 366 -9.52 -29.31 10.20
C ALA A 366 -10.29 -29.87 8.98
N ARG A 367 -11.28 -29.13 8.48
CA ARG A 367 -12.00 -29.52 7.25
C ARG A 367 -11.07 -29.48 6.03
N MET A 368 -10.19 -28.46 5.91
CA MET A 368 -9.18 -28.42 4.85
C MET A 368 -8.24 -29.63 4.91
N ILE A 369 -7.81 -30.02 6.10
CA ILE A 369 -6.96 -31.20 6.31
C ILE A 369 -7.70 -32.51 5.94
N ALA A 370 -8.98 -32.62 6.28
CA ALA A 370 -9.77 -33.85 6.05
C ALA A 370 -10.20 -34.00 4.59
N GLU A 371 -10.68 -32.91 3.97
CA GLU A 371 -11.34 -32.93 2.66
C GLU A 371 -10.47 -32.38 1.52
N GLY A 372 -9.49 -31.51 1.84
CA GLY A 372 -8.73 -30.74 0.86
C GLY A 372 -9.55 -29.61 0.24
N PRO A 373 -8.97 -28.81 -0.66
CA PRO A 373 -9.70 -27.86 -1.50
C PRO A 373 -10.34 -28.55 -2.70
N THR A 374 -11.31 -27.90 -3.30
CA THR A 374 -11.84 -28.31 -4.61
C THR A 374 -10.88 -27.91 -5.74
N ALA A 375 -11.04 -28.52 -6.90
CA ALA A 375 -10.27 -28.15 -8.10
C ALA A 375 -10.51 -26.69 -8.51
N ASP A 376 -11.74 -26.18 -8.35
CA ASP A 376 -12.11 -24.81 -8.65
C ASP A 376 -11.42 -23.81 -7.69
N GLU A 377 -11.32 -24.11 -6.38
CA GLU A 377 -10.61 -23.26 -5.42
C GLU A 377 -9.13 -23.15 -5.79
N VAL A 378 -8.50 -24.23 -6.20
CA VAL A 378 -7.10 -24.25 -6.67
C VAL A 378 -6.96 -23.43 -7.96
N ALA A 379 -7.84 -23.65 -8.94
CA ALA A 379 -7.80 -22.94 -10.22
C ALA A 379 -7.98 -21.42 -10.05
N LYS A 380 -8.83 -20.98 -9.14
CA LYS A 380 -9.00 -19.56 -8.83
C LYS A 380 -7.74 -18.94 -8.23
N ALA A 381 -7.10 -19.62 -7.27
CA ALA A 381 -5.84 -19.17 -6.70
C ALA A 381 -4.76 -19.02 -7.78
N GLN A 382 -4.62 -20.02 -8.67
CA GLN A 382 -3.68 -20.01 -9.79
C GLN A 382 -3.96 -18.85 -10.78
N ASN A 383 -5.24 -18.64 -11.14
CA ASN A 383 -5.62 -17.58 -12.09
C ASN A 383 -5.45 -16.18 -11.50
N SER A 384 -5.74 -15.99 -10.22
CA SER A 384 -5.49 -14.72 -9.53
C SER A 384 -4.00 -14.38 -9.53
N GLU A 385 -3.15 -15.37 -9.21
CA GLU A 385 -1.68 -15.17 -9.20
C GLU A 385 -1.12 -14.87 -10.59
N GLU A 386 -1.60 -15.54 -11.66
CA GLU A 386 -1.24 -15.22 -13.04
C GLU A 386 -1.61 -13.78 -13.41
N ALA A 387 -2.82 -13.37 -13.05
CA ALA A 387 -3.29 -12.02 -13.35
C ALA A 387 -2.51 -10.95 -12.57
N ASP A 388 -2.22 -11.20 -11.30
CA ASP A 388 -1.50 -10.27 -10.44
C ASP A 388 -0.04 -10.12 -10.87
N LEU A 389 0.60 -11.21 -11.30
CA LEU A 389 1.93 -11.15 -11.93
C LEU A 389 1.91 -10.24 -13.16
N ILE A 390 0.98 -10.45 -14.10
CA ILE A 390 0.91 -9.66 -15.34
C ILE A 390 0.63 -8.19 -15.02
N LYS A 391 -0.28 -7.89 -14.08
CA LYS A 391 -0.56 -6.53 -13.63
C LYS A 391 0.66 -5.86 -13.00
N GLY A 392 1.50 -6.61 -12.28
CA GLY A 392 2.73 -6.11 -11.66
C GLY A 392 3.81 -5.65 -12.66
N LEU A 393 3.77 -6.17 -13.88
CA LEU A 393 4.76 -5.86 -14.92
C LEU A 393 4.47 -4.55 -15.69
N GLN A 394 3.56 -3.69 -15.25
CA GLN A 394 3.18 -2.48 -15.99
C GLN A 394 4.20 -1.34 -15.93
N SER A 395 5.01 -1.25 -14.87
CA SER A 395 5.98 -0.16 -14.69
C SER A 395 7.42 -0.64 -14.81
N ALA A 396 8.35 0.30 -15.11
CA ALA A 396 9.78 0.02 -15.15
C ALA A 396 10.28 -0.55 -13.82
N HIS A 397 9.88 0.10 -12.70
CA HIS A 397 10.20 -0.37 -11.34
C HIS A 397 9.59 -1.75 -11.04
N GLY A 398 8.31 -1.99 -11.37
CA GLY A 398 7.67 -3.28 -11.15
C GLY A 398 8.40 -4.43 -11.85
N LYS A 399 8.91 -4.20 -13.07
CA LYS A 399 9.74 -5.16 -13.80
C LYS A 399 11.11 -5.37 -13.13
N ALA A 400 11.76 -4.28 -12.68
CA ALA A 400 13.04 -4.36 -11.97
C ALA A 400 12.94 -5.18 -10.68
N GLU A 401 12.00 -4.85 -9.79
CA GLU A 401 11.72 -5.60 -8.56
C GLU A 401 11.43 -7.07 -8.82
N PHE A 402 10.66 -7.35 -9.86
CA PHE A 402 10.31 -8.72 -10.24
C PHE A 402 11.53 -9.52 -10.71
N LEU A 403 12.37 -8.94 -11.57
CA LEU A 403 13.61 -9.55 -12.04
C LEU A 403 14.61 -9.74 -10.89
N HIS A 404 14.71 -8.76 -9.97
CA HIS A 404 15.53 -8.87 -8.76
C HIS A 404 15.08 -10.03 -7.87
N SER A 405 13.77 -10.11 -7.57
CA SER A 405 13.23 -11.15 -6.69
C SER A 405 13.55 -12.54 -7.21
N ASN A 406 13.32 -12.79 -8.50
CA ASN A 406 13.65 -14.08 -9.12
C ASN A 406 15.16 -14.36 -9.09
N ASN A 407 16.00 -13.36 -9.43
CA ASN A 407 17.44 -13.52 -9.40
C ASN A 407 17.98 -13.77 -7.97
N PHE A 408 17.42 -13.08 -6.97
CA PHE A 408 17.87 -13.17 -5.59
C PHE A 408 17.59 -14.56 -4.98
N PHE A 409 16.37 -15.07 -5.20
CA PHE A 409 15.95 -16.34 -4.58
C PHE A 409 16.32 -17.56 -5.45
N ASP A 410 16.22 -17.45 -6.77
CA ASP A 410 16.32 -18.58 -7.71
C ASP A 410 17.60 -18.52 -8.55
N GLY A 411 18.37 -17.43 -8.50
CA GLY A 411 19.62 -17.24 -9.27
C GLY A 411 19.40 -16.92 -10.75
N ASP A 412 18.15 -16.89 -11.21
CA ASP A 412 17.77 -16.61 -12.60
C ASP A 412 16.65 -15.56 -12.63
N PRO A 413 16.86 -14.39 -13.25
CA PRO A 413 15.83 -13.37 -13.36
C PRO A 413 14.57 -13.83 -14.11
N LEU A 414 14.66 -14.87 -14.93
CA LEU A 414 13.55 -15.46 -15.69
C LEU A 414 12.92 -16.70 -15.00
N ALA A 415 13.30 -16.99 -13.75
CA ALA A 415 12.76 -18.14 -13.00
C ALA A 415 11.22 -18.11 -12.87
N TYR A 416 10.60 -16.93 -12.96
CA TYR A 416 9.15 -16.77 -12.82
C TYR A 416 8.33 -17.66 -13.76
N LYS A 417 8.82 -17.93 -14.97
CA LYS A 417 8.13 -18.84 -15.90
C LYS A 417 7.98 -20.24 -15.32
N LYS A 418 9.08 -20.77 -14.80
CA LYS A 418 9.12 -22.07 -14.16
C LYS A 418 8.36 -22.08 -12.82
N GLU A 419 8.45 -20.99 -12.05
CA GLU A 419 7.73 -20.88 -10.78
C GLU A 419 6.21 -20.82 -11.01
N MET A 420 5.76 -20.13 -12.07
CA MET A 420 4.36 -20.12 -12.46
C MET A 420 3.89 -21.50 -12.99
N GLU A 421 4.74 -22.20 -13.75
CA GLU A 421 4.46 -23.59 -14.15
C GLU A 421 4.28 -24.50 -12.94
N LYS A 422 5.18 -24.42 -11.94
CA LYS A 422 5.04 -25.16 -10.66
C LYS A 422 3.75 -24.82 -9.92
N LEU A 423 3.36 -23.53 -9.91
CA LEU A 423 2.09 -23.13 -9.29
C LEU A 423 0.90 -23.80 -9.98
N PHE A 424 0.91 -23.87 -11.33
CA PHE A 424 -0.16 -24.50 -12.11
C PHE A 424 -0.14 -26.05 -12.05
N GLU A 425 0.96 -26.64 -11.60
CA GLU A 425 1.06 -28.09 -11.30
C GLU A 425 0.48 -28.46 -9.92
N VAL A 426 0.26 -27.47 -9.02
CA VAL A 426 -0.31 -27.71 -7.70
C VAL A 426 -1.72 -28.30 -7.81
N THR A 427 -1.93 -29.45 -7.19
CA THR A 427 -3.20 -30.16 -7.15
C THR A 427 -3.93 -29.99 -5.81
N PRO A 428 -5.25 -30.26 -5.74
CA PRO A 428 -5.95 -30.34 -4.45
C PRO A 428 -5.29 -31.27 -3.42
N ALA A 429 -4.72 -32.37 -3.87
CA ALA A 429 -4.03 -33.34 -3.01
C ALA A 429 -2.74 -32.74 -2.41
N ASP A 430 -2.00 -31.92 -3.17
CA ASP A 430 -0.80 -31.22 -2.67
C ASP A 430 -1.17 -30.22 -1.58
N VAL A 431 -2.21 -29.43 -1.81
CA VAL A 431 -2.71 -28.45 -0.82
C VAL A 431 -3.19 -29.16 0.45
N GLN A 432 -3.91 -30.26 0.32
CA GLN A 432 -4.34 -31.09 1.46
C GLN A 432 -3.13 -31.67 2.22
N ARG A 433 -2.14 -32.17 1.50
CA ARG A 433 -0.90 -32.73 2.05
C ARG A 433 -0.13 -31.69 2.88
N VAL A 434 0.06 -30.47 2.35
CA VAL A 434 0.77 -29.43 3.09
C VAL A 434 -0.06 -28.90 4.25
N ALA A 435 -1.38 -28.77 4.12
CA ALA A 435 -2.25 -28.42 5.23
C ALA A 435 -2.09 -29.41 6.41
N LYS A 436 -2.11 -30.71 6.13
CA LYS A 436 -1.91 -31.77 7.12
C LYS A 436 -0.50 -31.77 7.72
N LYS A 437 0.52 -31.43 6.92
CA LYS A 437 1.94 -31.43 7.35
C LYS A 437 2.27 -30.25 8.25
N TYR A 438 1.76 -29.03 7.93
CA TYR A 438 2.19 -27.80 8.58
C TYR A 438 1.18 -27.22 9.57
N LEU A 439 -0.13 -27.30 9.31
CA LEU A 439 -1.15 -26.72 10.18
C LEU A 439 -1.50 -27.66 11.33
N THR A 440 -0.50 -27.94 12.16
CA THR A 440 -0.63 -28.85 13.33
C THR A 440 -1.08 -28.08 14.57
N ALA A 441 -1.27 -28.83 15.70
CA ALA A 441 -1.53 -28.20 16.99
C ALA A 441 -0.35 -27.35 17.48
N ASN A 442 0.89 -27.65 17.04
CA ASN A 442 2.10 -26.93 17.45
C ASN A 442 2.24 -25.62 16.67
N ARG A 443 1.69 -24.55 17.22
CA ARG A 443 1.69 -23.20 16.68
C ARG A 443 1.91 -22.15 17.76
N VAL A 444 2.19 -20.94 17.38
CA VAL A 444 2.09 -19.76 18.27
C VAL A 444 0.71 -19.14 18.10
N ARG A 445 -0.01 -18.95 19.19
CA ARG A 445 -1.21 -18.12 19.27
C ARG A 445 -0.85 -16.82 20.00
N LEU A 446 -1.04 -15.68 19.36
CA LEU A 446 -0.90 -14.36 19.94
C LEU A 446 -2.26 -13.69 20.01
N ASP A 447 -2.71 -13.38 21.22
CA ASP A 447 -3.93 -12.62 21.45
C ASP A 447 -3.58 -11.18 21.86
N VAL A 448 -4.07 -10.20 21.09
CA VAL A 448 -4.03 -8.78 21.43
C VAL A 448 -5.43 -8.33 21.83
N VAL A 449 -5.60 -7.88 23.07
CA VAL A 449 -6.90 -7.50 23.61
C VAL A 449 -6.94 -6.01 24.00
N PRO A 450 -8.12 -5.36 23.92
CA PRO A 450 -8.29 -3.98 24.37
C PRO A 450 -7.86 -3.78 25.83
N GLY A 451 -7.06 -2.74 26.09
CA GLY A 451 -6.61 -2.41 27.45
C GLY A 451 -5.48 -1.39 27.43
N ALA A 452 -4.96 -1.09 28.62
CA ALA A 452 -3.71 -0.36 28.72
C ALA A 452 -2.61 -1.17 28.01
N PRO A 453 -1.71 -0.53 27.24
CA PRO A 453 -0.66 -1.26 26.55
C PRO A 453 0.15 -2.11 27.53
N THR A 454 0.46 -3.33 27.12
CA THR A 454 1.43 -4.15 27.87
C THR A 454 2.72 -3.37 27.97
N GLU A 455 3.16 -3.10 29.21
CA GLU A 455 4.41 -2.39 29.41
C GLU A 455 5.54 -3.19 28.77
N ARG A 456 6.32 -2.51 27.96
CA ARG A 456 7.57 -3.06 27.44
C ARG A 456 8.54 -3.15 28.60
N ALA A 457 9.14 -4.31 28.80
CA ALA A 457 10.28 -4.39 29.70
C ALA A 457 11.32 -3.34 29.26
N PRO A 458 11.91 -2.56 30.20
CA PRO A 458 12.97 -1.63 29.84
C PRO A 458 14.02 -2.37 29.00
N GLU A 459 14.31 -1.85 27.82
CA GLU A 459 15.39 -2.41 27.01
C GLU A 459 16.68 -2.34 27.82
N ALA A 460 17.39 -3.48 27.92
CA ALA A 460 18.65 -3.50 28.63
C ALA A 460 19.62 -2.52 27.95
N VAL A 461 20.26 -1.67 28.74
CA VAL A 461 21.32 -0.80 28.21
C VAL A 461 22.40 -1.69 27.63
N VAL A 462 22.74 -1.48 26.37
CA VAL A 462 23.77 -2.27 25.69
C VAL A 462 25.09 -2.00 26.33
N ASP A 463 25.64 -3.00 27.02
CA ASP A 463 26.99 -2.95 27.61
C ASP A 463 28.04 -3.15 26.51
N LYS A 464 28.50 -2.05 25.93
CA LYS A 464 29.50 -2.07 24.84
C LYS A 464 30.78 -2.81 25.22
N SER A 465 31.14 -2.89 26.51
CA SER A 465 32.34 -3.61 26.97
C SER A 465 32.22 -5.13 26.76
N LYS A 466 30.99 -5.65 26.67
CA LYS A 466 30.71 -7.07 26.41
C LYS A 466 30.51 -7.38 24.93
N GLN A 467 30.45 -6.38 24.07
CA GLN A 467 30.33 -6.59 22.64
C GLN A 467 31.72 -6.85 22.04
N SER A 468 31.87 -7.98 21.34
CA SER A 468 33.07 -8.18 20.52
C SER A 468 33.06 -7.16 19.38
N PRO A 469 34.16 -6.39 19.19
CA PRO A 469 34.24 -5.50 18.04
C PRO A 469 34.06 -6.29 16.76
N LEU A 470 33.39 -5.67 15.77
CA LEU A 470 33.35 -6.24 14.43
C LEU A 470 34.77 -6.24 13.86
N PRO A 471 35.21 -7.34 13.20
CA PRO A 471 36.54 -7.37 12.61
C PRO A 471 36.70 -6.21 11.62
N PRO A 472 37.82 -5.45 11.69
CA PRO A 472 38.03 -4.34 10.76
C PRO A 472 38.23 -4.89 9.35
N VAL A 473 37.38 -4.43 8.43
CA VAL A 473 37.48 -4.77 7.01
C VAL A 473 38.20 -3.66 6.29
N LYS A 474 39.26 -4.00 5.53
CA LYS A 474 39.97 -3.09 4.62
C LYS A 474 39.62 -3.46 3.19
N LEU A 475 39.09 -2.53 2.42
CA LEU A 475 38.88 -2.65 0.98
C LEU A 475 40.08 -2.07 0.24
N ALA A 476 40.35 -2.55 -0.97
CA ALA A 476 41.35 -1.96 -1.83
C ALA A 476 40.96 -0.52 -2.21
N GLU A 477 41.94 0.31 -2.50
CA GLU A 477 41.70 1.68 -2.95
C GLU A 477 41.11 1.64 -4.37
N VAL A 478 40.10 2.48 -4.62
CA VAL A 478 39.52 2.68 -5.95
C VAL A 478 40.53 3.48 -6.79
N LYS A 479 40.80 3.01 -8.00
CA LYS A 479 41.64 3.70 -8.98
C LYS A 479 40.79 4.04 -10.19
N ASP A 480 40.17 5.22 -10.16
CA ASP A 480 39.39 5.72 -11.29
C ASP A 480 40.31 6.19 -12.43
N THR A 481 39.86 6.01 -13.66
CA THR A 481 40.46 6.55 -14.87
C THR A 481 39.80 7.86 -15.33
N PHE A 482 38.86 8.38 -14.53
CA PHE A 482 38.08 9.59 -14.77
C PHE A 482 37.92 10.39 -13.48
N ASP A 483 37.51 11.64 -13.60
CA ASP A 483 37.21 12.50 -12.45
C ASP A 483 35.81 12.21 -11.91
N ARG A 484 35.70 11.40 -10.87
CA ARG A 484 34.43 11.00 -10.23
C ARG A 484 33.72 12.15 -9.53
N THR A 485 34.40 13.27 -9.23
CA THR A 485 33.78 14.44 -8.61
C THR A 485 32.88 15.22 -9.55
N LYS A 486 32.97 14.97 -10.86
CA LYS A 486 32.14 15.60 -11.86
C LYS A 486 30.84 14.84 -12.04
N GLN A 487 29.72 15.47 -11.67
CA GLN A 487 28.40 14.95 -11.95
C GLN A 487 28.21 14.81 -13.47
N PRO A 488 27.66 13.68 -13.96
CA PRO A 488 27.34 13.52 -15.37
C PRO A 488 26.31 14.54 -15.86
N GLU A 489 26.52 15.02 -17.07
CA GLU A 489 25.53 15.86 -17.75
C GLU A 489 24.38 15.01 -18.31
N PRO A 490 23.15 15.53 -18.35
CA PRO A 490 22.03 14.78 -18.90
C PRO A 490 22.21 14.51 -20.40
N GLY A 491 21.73 13.37 -20.84
CA GLY A 491 21.57 13.11 -22.27
C GLY A 491 20.51 14.02 -22.91
N PRO A 492 20.27 13.87 -24.22
CA PRO A 492 19.20 14.59 -24.90
C PRO A 492 17.85 14.34 -24.24
N THR A 493 17.08 15.41 -23.98
CA THR A 493 15.76 15.28 -23.36
C THR A 493 14.83 14.44 -24.24
N PRO A 494 14.25 13.34 -23.75
CA PRO A 494 13.32 12.55 -24.53
C PRO A 494 12.06 13.35 -24.82
N VAL A 495 11.55 13.21 -26.03
CA VAL A 495 10.26 13.80 -26.38
C VAL A 495 9.17 12.91 -25.81
N PHE A 496 8.51 13.37 -24.76
CA PHE A 496 7.33 12.70 -24.20
C PHE A 496 6.07 13.23 -24.87
N THR A 497 5.35 12.36 -25.55
CA THR A 497 4.00 12.65 -26.02
C THR A 497 3.01 11.95 -25.08
N PRO A 498 2.19 12.69 -24.33
CA PRO A 498 1.16 12.07 -23.50
C PRO A 498 0.28 11.15 -24.35
N PRO A 499 -0.20 10.04 -23.80
CA PRO A 499 -1.10 9.14 -24.53
C PRO A 499 -2.27 9.88 -25.14
N ALA A 500 -2.57 9.59 -26.39
CA ALA A 500 -3.68 10.23 -27.09
C ALA A 500 -5.01 9.84 -26.43
N ILE A 501 -5.78 10.83 -26.03
CA ILE A 501 -7.13 10.63 -25.50
C ILE A 501 -8.11 10.67 -26.67
N VAL A 502 -8.62 9.52 -27.06
CA VAL A 502 -9.61 9.44 -28.12
C VAL A 502 -11.00 9.58 -27.51
N ARG A 503 -11.70 10.67 -27.88
CA ARG A 503 -13.10 10.87 -27.47
C ARG A 503 -14.03 10.18 -28.43
N ARG A 504 -15.01 9.48 -27.88
CA ARG A 504 -16.12 8.86 -28.60
C ARG A 504 -17.43 9.16 -27.88
N LYS A 505 -18.54 8.87 -28.53
CA LYS A 505 -19.86 9.00 -27.97
C LYS A 505 -20.69 7.78 -28.37
N LEU A 506 -21.38 7.17 -27.42
CA LEU A 506 -22.26 6.06 -27.69
C LEU A 506 -23.62 6.56 -28.27
N SER A 507 -24.37 5.66 -28.84
CA SER A 507 -25.71 5.96 -29.41
C SER A 507 -26.67 6.56 -28.37
N ASN A 508 -26.54 6.20 -27.10
CA ASN A 508 -27.33 6.76 -25.98
C ASN A 508 -26.82 8.14 -25.48
N GLY A 509 -25.81 8.69 -26.12
CA GLY A 509 -25.24 10.00 -25.78
C GLY A 509 -24.16 10.00 -24.71
N MET A 510 -23.79 8.87 -24.11
CA MET A 510 -22.74 8.77 -23.12
C MET A 510 -21.36 9.05 -23.73
N ASN A 511 -20.55 9.84 -23.02
CA ASN A 511 -19.16 10.13 -23.44
C ASN A 511 -18.24 8.96 -23.11
N VAL A 512 -17.27 8.73 -24.01
CA VAL A 512 -16.23 7.70 -23.87
C VAL A 512 -14.87 8.34 -24.07
N LEU A 513 -13.94 8.02 -23.19
CA LEU A 513 -12.51 8.33 -23.33
C LEU A 513 -11.75 7.03 -23.49
N VAL A 514 -10.93 6.92 -24.53
CA VAL A 514 -10.11 5.73 -24.79
C VAL A 514 -8.65 6.14 -24.83
N ALA A 515 -7.80 5.36 -24.15
CA ALA A 515 -6.35 5.46 -24.25
C ALA A 515 -5.76 4.05 -24.46
N GLU A 516 -5.07 3.86 -25.60
CA GLU A 516 -4.50 2.58 -25.99
C GLU A 516 -3.19 2.28 -25.25
N ARG A 517 -3.01 1.02 -24.85
CA ARG A 517 -1.76 0.46 -24.33
C ARG A 517 -1.66 -1.01 -24.66
N HIS A 518 -0.70 -1.38 -25.52
CA HIS A 518 -0.59 -2.74 -26.09
C HIS A 518 0.59 -3.55 -25.54
N GLU A 519 1.33 -3.04 -24.53
CA GLU A 519 2.52 -3.69 -23.98
C GLU A 519 2.19 -4.95 -23.19
N LEU A 520 1.01 -4.95 -22.54
CA LEU A 520 0.52 -6.08 -21.75
C LEU A 520 -0.96 -6.34 -22.08
N PRO A 521 -1.42 -7.59 -22.02
CA PRO A 521 -2.80 -7.96 -22.34
C PRO A 521 -3.77 -7.59 -21.20
N ILE A 522 -3.81 -6.32 -20.81
CA ILE A 522 -4.64 -5.79 -19.72
C ILE A 522 -5.65 -4.80 -20.27
N LEU A 523 -6.88 -4.89 -19.83
CA LEU A 523 -7.96 -3.96 -20.14
C LEU A 523 -8.60 -3.46 -18.84
N THR A 524 -8.71 -2.13 -18.70
CA THR A 524 -9.49 -1.46 -17.66
C THR A 524 -10.63 -0.70 -18.29
N VAL A 525 -11.86 -0.99 -17.84
CA VAL A 525 -13.08 -0.23 -18.18
C VAL A 525 -13.61 0.39 -16.90
N SER A 526 -13.75 1.72 -16.87
CA SER A 526 -14.21 2.48 -15.72
C SER A 526 -15.33 3.42 -16.10
N LEU A 527 -16.38 3.49 -15.29
CA LEU A 527 -17.41 4.52 -15.34
C LEU A 527 -17.07 5.57 -14.27
N ALA A 528 -16.67 6.75 -14.71
CA ALA A 528 -16.45 7.90 -13.84
C ALA A 528 -17.74 8.71 -13.74
N ALA A 529 -18.35 8.75 -12.56
CA ALA A 529 -19.59 9.43 -12.27
C ALA A 529 -19.35 10.72 -11.47
N ARG A 530 -20.09 11.79 -11.77
CA ARG A 530 -20.12 13.00 -10.95
C ARG A 530 -21.00 12.76 -9.72
N GLY A 531 -20.56 13.29 -8.59
CA GLY A 531 -21.29 13.14 -7.33
C GLY A 531 -20.80 11.99 -6.47
N GLY A 532 -21.03 12.13 -5.20
CA GLY A 532 -20.61 11.20 -4.15
C GLY A 532 -21.19 11.64 -2.83
N GLU A 533 -20.38 11.64 -1.77
CA GLU A 533 -20.84 11.98 -0.41
C GLU A 533 -21.37 13.43 -0.31
N VAL A 534 -20.88 14.37 -1.14
CA VAL A 534 -21.42 15.75 -1.19
C VAL A 534 -22.90 15.80 -1.57
N ASN A 535 -23.42 14.78 -2.28
CA ASN A 535 -24.81 14.68 -2.71
C ASN A 535 -25.69 13.89 -1.73
N VAL A 536 -25.11 13.41 -0.63
CA VAL A 536 -25.82 12.68 0.42
C VAL A 536 -26.53 13.67 1.34
N PRO A 537 -27.81 13.48 1.67
CA PRO A 537 -28.54 14.31 2.64
C PRO A 537 -27.91 14.27 4.03
N ILE A 538 -27.98 15.39 4.76
CA ILE A 538 -27.58 15.44 6.18
C ILE A 538 -28.38 14.39 6.98
N GLY A 539 -27.69 13.63 7.84
CA GLY A 539 -28.24 12.51 8.60
C GLY A 539 -28.20 11.16 7.88
N GLN A 540 -27.61 11.11 6.67
CA GLN A 540 -27.39 9.90 5.91
C GLN A 540 -25.89 9.72 5.54
N GLU A 541 -25.01 10.36 6.29
CA GLU A 541 -23.56 10.31 6.07
C GLU A 541 -23.06 8.86 5.99
N GLY A 542 -22.16 8.60 5.05
CA GLY A 542 -21.66 7.25 4.73
C GLY A 542 -22.49 6.51 3.66
N LEU A 543 -23.59 7.11 3.16
CA LEU A 543 -24.46 6.47 2.17
C LEU A 543 -23.74 6.22 0.85
N ALA A 544 -22.95 7.15 0.34
CA ALA A 544 -22.24 6.98 -0.93
C ALA A 544 -21.30 5.77 -0.88
N GLY A 545 -20.43 5.70 0.14
CA GLY A 545 -19.53 4.58 0.32
C GLY A 545 -20.25 3.24 0.56
N LEU A 546 -21.31 3.23 1.36
CA LEU A 546 -22.10 2.03 1.64
C LEU A 546 -22.85 1.53 0.41
N SER A 547 -23.45 2.44 -0.38
CA SER A 547 -24.13 2.13 -1.63
C SER A 547 -23.19 1.44 -2.63
N MET A 548 -21.99 2.00 -2.82
CA MET A 548 -20.99 1.44 -3.74
C MET A 548 -20.43 0.11 -3.21
N SER A 549 -20.27 -0.06 -1.90
CA SER A 549 -19.90 -1.37 -1.34
C SER A 549 -20.99 -2.43 -1.56
N LEU A 550 -22.28 -2.03 -1.46
CA LEU A 550 -23.40 -2.95 -1.55
C LEU A 550 -23.75 -3.35 -2.99
N VAL A 551 -23.44 -2.51 -3.98
CA VAL A 551 -23.72 -2.81 -5.40
C VAL A 551 -23.02 -4.09 -5.87
N SER A 552 -21.83 -4.36 -5.38
CA SER A 552 -21.02 -5.55 -5.70
C SER A 552 -21.29 -6.77 -4.82
N GLU A 553 -22.40 -6.76 -4.06
CA GLU A 553 -22.74 -7.87 -3.15
C GLU A 553 -23.79 -8.82 -3.71
N GLY A 554 -24.14 -8.67 -4.98
CA GLY A 554 -25.01 -9.62 -5.68
C GLY A 554 -25.90 -8.97 -6.72
N THR A 555 -26.37 -9.78 -7.63
CA THR A 555 -27.29 -9.42 -8.71
C THR A 555 -28.55 -10.29 -8.63
N ALA A 556 -29.47 -10.09 -9.56
CA ALA A 556 -30.62 -10.98 -9.71
C ALA A 556 -30.22 -12.44 -10.06
N LYS A 557 -29.02 -12.62 -10.65
CA LYS A 557 -28.54 -13.94 -11.12
C LYS A 557 -27.45 -14.54 -10.22
N ARG A 558 -26.71 -13.71 -9.46
CA ARG A 558 -25.53 -14.09 -8.71
C ARG A 558 -25.62 -13.61 -7.26
N ASN A 559 -25.38 -14.45 -6.29
CA ASN A 559 -25.12 -14.01 -4.93
C ASN A 559 -23.68 -13.51 -4.79
N THR A 560 -23.32 -12.93 -3.62
CA THR A 560 -21.99 -12.38 -3.32
C THR A 560 -20.85 -13.36 -3.64
N GLN A 561 -21.00 -14.61 -3.22
CA GLN A 561 -19.95 -15.63 -3.40
C GLN A 561 -19.84 -16.09 -4.86
N GLN A 562 -20.96 -16.26 -5.56
CA GLN A 562 -20.93 -16.60 -6.98
C GLN A 562 -20.27 -15.49 -7.81
N LEU A 563 -20.59 -14.23 -7.51
CA LEU A 563 -19.96 -13.08 -8.15
C LEU A 563 -18.44 -13.05 -7.92
N ALA A 564 -18.03 -13.19 -6.67
CA ALA A 564 -16.60 -13.24 -6.33
C ALA A 564 -15.88 -14.43 -7.00
N SER A 565 -16.54 -15.59 -6.99
CA SER A 565 -16.01 -16.83 -7.60
C SER A 565 -15.80 -16.69 -9.11
N GLU A 566 -16.75 -16.09 -9.83
CA GLU A 566 -16.62 -15.89 -11.28
C GLU A 566 -15.53 -14.87 -11.62
N LEU A 567 -15.35 -13.83 -10.79
CA LEU A 567 -14.27 -12.86 -10.95
C LEU A 567 -12.91 -13.48 -10.67
N SER A 568 -12.74 -14.22 -9.55
CA SER A 568 -11.49 -14.91 -9.23
C SER A 568 -11.12 -15.95 -10.30
N MET A 569 -12.12 -16.64 -10.90
CA MET A 569 -11.87 -17.63 -11.95
C MET A 569 -11.24 -17.02 -13.20
N ILE A 570 -11.43 -15.75 -13.45
CA ILE A 570 -10.85 -15.03 -14.59
C ILE A 570 -9.75 -14.03 -14.16
N GLY A 571 -9.36 -14.00 -12.90
CA GLY A 571 -8.37 -13.06 -12.36
C GLY A 571 -8.75 -11.58 -12.56
N ALA A 572 -10.05 -11.27 -12.58
CA ALA A 572 -10.55 -9.92 -12.81
C ALA A 572 -10.89 -9.21 -11.50
N ASP A 573 -10.61 -7.89 -11.47
CA ASP A 573 -10.92 -7.00 -10.36
C ASP A 573 -12.14 -6.15 -10.69
N LEU A 574 -13.20 -6.26 -9.91
CA LEU A 574 -14.38 -5.39 -9.98
C LEU A 574 -14.34 -4.42 -8.79
N ASN A 575 -14.23 -3.13 -9.08
CA ASN A 575 -14.12 -2.09 -8.06
C ASN A 575 -15.28 -1.10 -8.13
N ALA A 576 -15.83 -0.76 -6.97
CA ALA A 576 -16.89 0.22 -6.82
C ALA A 576 -16.53 1.18 -5.68
N GLY A 577 -16.36 2.46 -5.99
CA GLY A 577 -15.92 3.48 -5.05
C GLY A 577 -16.87 4.68 -5.01
N GLY A 578 -17.34 5.04 -3.81
CA GLY A 578 -18.07 6.27 -3.54
C GLY A 578 -17.15 7.27 -2.84
N GLY A 579 -16.64 8.24 -3.57
CA GLY A 579 -15.80 9.30 -3.03
C GLY A 579 -16.58 10.52 -2.59
N LEU A 580 -15.85 11.61 -2.29
CA LEU A 580 -16.44 12.85 -1.82
C LEU A 580 -17.29 13.52 -2.92
N GLU A 581 -16.70 13.78 -4.09
CA GLU A 581 -17.30 14.53 -5.20
C GLU A 581 -17.50 13.69 -6.47
N SER A 582 -16.99 12.47 -6.48
CA SER A 582 -17.08 11.56 -7.60
C SER A 582 -17.24 10.13 -7.12
N SER A 583 -17.85 9.30 -7.94
CA SER A 583 -17.95 7.87 -7.73
C SER A 583 -17.42 7.13 -8.95
N SER A 584 -16.91 5.93 -8.77
CA SER A 584 -16.37 5.12 -9.85
C SER A 584 -16.85 3.67 -9.76
N PHE A 585 -17.02 3.05 -10.92
CA PHE A 585 -17.32 1.64 -11.05
C PHE A 585 -16.48 1.08 -12.18
N SER A 586 -15.59 0.13 -11.90
CA SER A 586 -14.60 -0.32 -12.87
C SER A 586 -14.35 -1.82 -12.81
N VAL A 587 -13.92 -2.35 -13.95
CA VAL A 587 -13.38 -3.71 -14.07
C VAL A 587 -12.02 -3.66 -14.74
N THR A 588 -11.06 -4.39 -14.17
CA THR A 588 -9.74 -4.65 -14.77
C THR A 588 -9.60 -6.15 -14.99
N THR A 589 -9.21 -6.55 -16.19
CA THR A 589 -9.10 -7.95 -16.59
C THR A 589 -7.99 -8.17 -17.60
N LEU A 590 -7.54 -9.41 -17.75
CA LEU A 590 -6.74 -9.80 -18.90
C LEU A 590 -7.61 -9.83 -20.16
N THR A 591 -7.09 -9.39 -21.31
CA THR A 591 -7.85 -9.25 -22.56
C THR A 591 -8.51 -10.55 -23.01
N LYS A 592 -7.90 -11.71 -22.71
CA LYS A 592 -8.50 -13.04 -22.99
C LYS A 592 -9.84 -13.29 -22.27
N HIS A 593 -10.19 -12.49 -21.28
CA HIS A 593 -11.39 -12.61 -20.47
C HIS A 593 -12.36 -11.42 -20.60
N THR A 594 -12.13 -10.52 -21.57
CA THR A 594 -12.90 -9.28 -21.75
C THR A 594 -14.42 -9.52 -21.82
N ASP A 595 -14.89 -10.48 -22.63
CA ASP A 595 -16.33 -10.73 -22.78
C ASP A 595 -16.98 -11.17 -21.45
N LYS A 596 -16.29 -12.06 -20.70
CA LYS A 596 -16.81 -12.54 -19.40
C LYS A 596 -16.77 -11.46 -18.33
N ALA A 597 -15.71 -10.67 -18.31
CA ALA A 597 -15.58 -9.54 -17.38
C ALA A 597 -16.67 -8.49 -17.64
N MET A 598 -16.94 -8.16 -18.90
CA MET A 598 -18.00 -7.21 -19.28
C MET A 598 -19.41 -7.76 -19.04
N GLU A 599 -19.63 -9.07 -19.19
CA GLU A 599 -20.89 -9.71 -18.79
C GLU A 599 -21.16 -9.51 -17.30
N ILE A 600 -20.17 -9.77 -16.45
CA ILE A 600 -20.28 -9.58 -15.00
C ILE A 600 -20.44 -8.10 -14.65
N PHE A 601 -19.64 -7.22 -15.26
CA PHE A 601 -19.68 -5.77 -15.05
C PHE A 601 -21.07 -5.20 -15.34
N THR A 602 -21.67 -5.55 -16.48
CA THR A 602 -23.01 -5.08 -16.85
C THR A 602 -24.12 -5.71 -16.01
N ASP A 603 -23.97 -6.98 -15.61
CA ASP A 603 -24.95 -7.61 -14.72
C ASP A 603 -24.98 -6.91 -13.35
N VAL A 604 -23.80 -6.55 -12.78
CA VAL A 604 -23.74 -5.77 -11.54
C VAL A 604 -24.29 -4.35 -11.75
N LEU A 605 -23.94 -3.68 -12.83
CA LEU A 605 -24.39 -2.31 -13.10
C LEU A 605 -25.92 -2.22 -13.21
N PHE A 606 -26.56 -3.16 -13.92
CA PHE A 606 -27.98 -3.08 -14.24
C PHE A 606 -28.88 -3.88 -13.31
N ASN A 607 -28.38 -4.96 -12.73
CA ASN A 607 -29.18 -5.94 -12.01
C ASN A 607 -28.75 -6.12 -10.55
N ALA A 608 -27.99 -5.16 -9.97
CA ALA A 608 -27.61 -5.22 -8.55
C ALA A 608 -28.87 -5.39 -7.67
N SER A 609 -28.84 -6.37 -6.78
CA SER A 609 -29.97 -6.75 -5.93
C SER A 609 -29.99 -6.04 -4.58
N PHE A 610 -28.91 -5.44 -4.15
CA PHE A 610 -28.75 -4.76 -2.87
C PHE A 610 -29.26 -5.61 -1.68
N PRO A 611 -28.70 -6.79 -1.40
CA PRO A 611 -29.30 -7.73 -0.46
C PRO A 611 -29.28 -7.21 0.99
N ASP A 612 -30.38 -7.33 1.72
CA ASP A 612 -30.48 -6.87 3.13
C ASP A 612 -29.50 -7.58 4.07
N LYS A 613 -29.22 -8.88 3.83
CA LYS A 613 -28.21 -9.62 4.57
C LYS A 613 -26.83 -8.96 4.44
N GLU A 614 -26.45 -8.57 3.22
CA GLU A 614 -25.17 -7.93 2.93
C GLU A 614 -25.11 -6.50 3.45
N LEU A 615 -26.20 -5.74 3.34
CA LEU A 615 -26.31 -4.44 3.97
C LEU A 615 -26.04 -4.52 5.48
N SER A 616 -26.63 -5.50 6.15
CA SER A 616 -26.41 -5.72 7.58
C SER A 616 -24.95 -6.04 7.89
N ARG A 617 -24.31 -6.90 7.09
CA ARG A 617 -22.90 -7.26 7.22
C ARG A 617 -21.98 -6.06 6.99
N LEU A 618 -22.20 -5.32 5.92
CA LEU A 618 -21.40 -4.12 5.56
C LEU A 618 -21.53 -3.02 6.62
N LYS A 619 -22.73 -2.80 7.18
CA LYS A 619 -22.92 -1.89 8.32
C LYS A 619 -22.05 -2.29 9.51
N LEU A 620 -22.02 -3.58 9.88
CA LEU A 620 -21.20 -4.06 10.98
C LEU A 620 -19.70 -3.89 10.70
N GLN A 621 -19.26 -4.11 9.46
CA GLN A 621 -17.87 -3.84 9.05
C GLN A 621 -17.55 -2.35 9.15
N ARG A 622 -18.43 -1.47 8.66
CA ARG A 622 -18.26 -0.01 8.74
C ARG A 622 -18.20 0.47 10.20
N LEU A 623 -19.10 -0.01 11.06
CA LEU A 623 -19.07 0.32 12.48
C LEU A 623 -17.78 -0.15 13.18
N SER A 624 -17.26 -1.31 12.79
CA SER A 624 -15.96 -1.79 13.28
C SER A 624 -14.79 -0.90 12.78
N ALA A 625 -14.85 -0.41 11.56
CA ALA A 625 -13.86 0.52 11.02
C ALA A 625 -13.91 1.88 11.74
N LEU A 626 -15.10 2.42 11.99
CA LEU A 626 -15.30 3.66 12.74
C LEU A 626 -14.76 3.54 14.18
N ALA A 627 -14.95 2.39 14.83
CA ALA A 627 -14.40 2.16 16.17
C ALA A 627 -12.86 2.24 16.16
N ARG A 628 -12.20 1.64 15.16
CA ARG A 628 -10.73 1.66 15.03
C ARG A 628 -10.15 3.03 14.67
N LYS A 629 -10.94 3.93 14.05
CA LYS A 629 -10.49 5.27 13.65
C LYS A 629 -9.91 6.05 14.84
N PHE A 630 -10.43 5.82 16.03
CA PHE A 630 -9.99 6.49 17.26
C PHE A 630 -8.82 5.79 17.98
N ASP A 631 -8.36 4.66 17.47
CA ASP A 631 -7.21 3.95 18.03
C ASP A 631 -5.88 4.70 17.81
N SER A 632 -5.79 5.49 16.75
CA SER A 632 -4.59 6.28 16.40
C SER A 632 -4.80 7.79 16.52
N ALA A 633 -3.72 8.53 16.79
CA ALA A 633 -3.75 9.99 16.83
C ALA A 633 -4.03 10.59 15.44
N ASP A 634 -3.49 9.97 14.38
CA ASP A 634 -3.75 10.37 12.98
C ASP A 634 -5.22 10.20 12.61
N GLY A 635 -5.85 9.10 13.04
CA GLY A 635 -7.29 8.86 12.82
C GLY A 635 -8.17 9.92 13.49
N ILE A 636 -7.83 10.31 14.72
CA ILE A 636 -8.51 11.39 15.44
C ILE A 636 -8.31 12.74 14.75
N ALA A 637 -7.06 13.06 14.36
CA ALA A 637 -6.76 14.31 13.67
C ALA A 637 -7.46 14.39 12.30
N GLY A 638 -7.42 13.31 11.52
CA GLY A 638 -8.07 13.22 10.20
C GLY A 638 -9.60 13.38 10.26
N ASP A 639 -10.23 12.96 11.36
CA ASP A 639 -11.66 13.13 11.59
C ASP A 639 -12.03 14.56 12.01
N LEU A 640 -11.27 15.12 12.94
CA LEU A 640 -11.63 16.35 13.62
C LEU A 640 -11.17 17.61 12.85
N PHE A 641 -10.02 17.56 12.19
CA PHE A 641 -9.45 18.73 11.53
C PHE A 641 -10.36 19.31 10.42
N PRO A 642 -10.97 18.51 9.53
CA PRO A 642 -11.95 19.02 8.57
C PRO A 642 -13.18 19.67 9.24
N LYS A 643 -13.66 19.11 10.36
CA LYS A 643 -14.78 19.68 11.12
C LYS A 643 -14.46 21.06 11.67
N LEU A 644 -13.22 21.25 12.15
CA LEU A 644 -12.76 22.55 12.64
C LEU A 644 -12.67 23.60 11.53
N LEU A 645 -12.35 23.19 10.30
CA LEU A 645 -12.21 24.10 9.15
C LEU A 645 -13.57 24.44 8.51
N TYR A 646 -14.46 23.47 8.35
CA TYR A 646 -15.67 23.63 7.54
C TYR A 646 -16.95 23.65 8.38
N GLY A 647 -16.95 23.10 9.60
CA GLY A 647 -18.12 22.82 10.40
C GLY A 647 -18.72 21.43 10.10
N GLY A 648 -19.30 20.81 11.12
CA GLY A 648 -19.80 19.43 11.04
C GLY A 648 -20.99 19.19 10.09
N LYS A 649 -21.63 20.25 9.57
CA LYS A 649 -22.73 20.16 8.59
C LYS A 649 -22.27 20.34 7.15
N HIS A 650 -21.07 20.89 6.93
CA HIS A 650 -20.53 21.14 5.60
C HIS A 650 -20.08 19.81 4.95
N PRO A 651 -20.31 19.59 3.64
CA PRO A 651 -19.90 18.35 2.96
C PRO A 651 -18.42 17.97 3.15
N TYR A 652 -17.53 18.95 3.27
CA TYR A 652 -16.09 18.70 3.49
C TYR A 652 -15.70 18.58 4.97
N GLY A 653 -16.61 18.90 5.89
CA GLY A 653 -16.33 18.88 7.32
C GLY A 653 -17.09 17.80 8.09
N ARG A 654 -18.15 17.20 7.52
CA ARG A 654 -18.93 16.15 8.17
C ARG A 654 -18.25 14.78 8.09
N ASP A 655 -18.76 13.83 8.84
CA ASP A 655 -18.28 12.44 8.81
C ASP A 655 -18.70 11.73 7.52
N ASN A 656 -17.92 11.85 6.47
CA ASN A 656 -18.21 11.24 5.17
C ASN A 656 -18.22 9.70 5.19
N ASP A 657 -17.64 9.07 6.23
CA ASP A 657 -17.76 7.64 6.50
C ASP A 657 -19.02 7.27 7.28
N GLY A 658 -19.79 8.28 7.72
CA GLY A 658 -20.89 8.15 8.64
C GLY A 658 -20.45 8.02 10.09
N ASP A 659 -21.43 8.00 10.98
CA ASP A 659 -21.27 7.74 12.40
C ASP A 659 -22.10 6.51 12.84
N LEU A 660 -22.13 6.21 14.15
CA LEU A 660 -22.89 5.08 14.66
C LEU A 660 -24.40 5.20 14.38
N THR A 661 -24.94 6.41 14.38
CA THR A 661 -26.37 6.66 14.20
C THR A 661 -26.74 6.59 12.73
N THR A 662 -26.01 7.30 11.89
CA THR A 662 -26.27 7.37 10.45
C THR A 662 -26.10 5.99 9.81
N ILE A 663 -24.98 5.28 10.05
CA ILE A 663 -24.77 3.95 9.48
C ILE A 663 -25.84 2.95 9.89
N ARG A 664 -26.29 2.97 11.14
CA ARG A 664 -27.39 2.08 11.56
C ARG A 664 -28.71 2.42 10.88
N GLY A 665 -28.98 3.71 10.65
CA GLY A 665 -30.21 4.21 10.04
C GLY A 665 -30.31 3.98 8.54
N LEU A 666 -29.21 3.83 7.81
CA LEU A 666 -29.23 3.66 6.35
C LEU A 666 -30.03 2.43 5.95
N THR A 667 -30.76 2.53 4.84
CA THR A 667 -31.60 1.44 4.32
C THR A 667 -31.11 0.98 2.94
N ARG A 668 -31.52 -0.22 2.55
CA ARG A 668 -31.33 -0.78 1.22
C ARG A 668 -31.86 0.15 0.11
N ASP A 669 -33.07 0.66 0.32
CA ASP A 669 -33.73 1.50 -0.69
C ASP A 669 -33.00 2.85 -0.87
N GLN A 670 -32.45 3.42 0.21
CA GLN A 670 -31.59 4.61 0.13
C GLN A 670 -30.30 4.31 -0.66
N ALA A 671 -29.66 3.17 -0.41
CA ALA A 671 -28.45 2.76 -1.14
C ALA A 671 -28.75 2.55 -2.64
N ALA A 672 -29.82 1.84 -2.96
CA ALA A 672 -30.25 1.61 -4.36
C ALA A 672 -30.65 2.90 -5.06
N ALA A 673 -31.39 3.80 -4.38
CA ALA A 673 -31.78 5.09 -4.94
C ALA A 673 -30.55 5.99 -5.17
N HIS A 674 -29.59 6.01 -4.25
CA HIS A 674 -28.34 6.76 -4.42
C HIS A 674 -27.56 6.24 -5.62
N PHE A 675 -27.38 4.92 -5.75
CA PHE A 675 -26.70 4.32 -6.89
C PHE A 675 -27.34 4.72 -8.22
N LYS A 676 -28.65 4.58 -8.36
CA LYS A 676 -29.39 4.95 -9.58
C LYS A 676 -29.29 6.45 -9.90
N LYS A 677 -29.25 7.31 -8.87
CA LYS A 677 -29.05 8.75 -9.05
C LYS A 677 -27.67 9.06 -9.61
N ILE A 678 -26.62 8.39 -9.10
CA ILE A 678 -25.23 8.66 -9.48
C ILE A 678 -24.87 7.95 -10.80
N PHE A 679 -25.23 6.67 -10.95
CA PHE A 679 -24.90 5.88 -12.15
C PHE A 679 -26.09 5.87 -13.12
N ASN A 680 -26.02 6.77 -14.08
CA ASN A 680 -26.91 6.90 -15.22
C ASN A 680 -26.14 7.46 -16.42
N PRO A 681 -26.56 7.21 -17.69
CA PRO A 681 -25.78 7.58 -18.87
C PRO A 681 -25.55 9.06 -19.07
N ALA A 682 -26.41 9.94 -18.51
CA ALA A 682 -26.22 11.39 -18.57
C ALA A 682 -25.19 11.91 -17.57
N ASN A 683 -24.86 11.14 -16.51
CA ASN A 683 -23.98 11.54 -15.42
C ASN A 683 -22.61 10.84 -15.44
N VAL A 684 -22.42 9.81 -16.25
CA VAL A 684 -21.17 9.04 -16.31
C VAL A 684 -20.42 9.31 -17.61
N THR A 685 -19.10 9.18 -17.52
CA THR A 685 -18.20 9.06 -18.68
C THR A 685 -17.51 7.69 -18.58
N ALA A 686 -17.55 6.92 -19.65
CA ALA A 686 -16.78 5.68 -19.71
C ALA A 686 -15.32 5.98 -20.06
N ILE A 687 -14.42 5.34 -19.37
CA ILE A 687 -12.97 5.44 -19.57
C ILE A 687 -12.46 4.03 -19.86
N VAL A 688 -11.78 3.86 -20.98
CA VAL A 688 -11.21 2.57 -21.41
C VAL A 688 -9.70 2.77 -21.58
N VAL A 689 -8.93 1.97 -20.89
CA VAL A 689 -7.46 2.02 -20.96
C VAL A 689 -6.92 0.60 -21.09
N GLY A 690 -6.04 0.35 -22.02
CA GLY A 690 -5.36 -0.93 -22.15
C GLY A 690 -5.23 -1.44 -23.58
N ASP A 691 -5.09 -2.75 -23.69
CA ASP A 691 -4.83 -3.45 -24.96
C ASP A 691 -6.14 -3.60 -25.78
N ILE A 692 -6.57 -2.47 -26.34
CA ILE A 692 -7.77 -2.35 -27.18
C ILE A 692 -7.69 -1.10 -28.05
N THR A 693 -8.15 -1.18 -29.30
CA THR A 693 -8.25 0.01 -30.17
C THR A 693 -9.51 0.85 -29.85
N PRO A 694 -9.53 2.15 -30.17
CA PRO A 694 -10.70 3.01 -29.94
C PRO A 694 -11.98 2.50 -30.59
N GLU A 695 -11.88 1.94 -31.78
CA GLU A 695 -13.00 1.36 -32.53
C GLU A 695 -13.53 0.11 -31.84
N ALA A 696 -12.66 -0.78 -31.38
CA ALA A 696 -13.03 -1.97 -30.62
C ALA A 696 -13.61 -1.61 -29.25
N ALA A 697 -13.05 -0.62 -28.56
CA ALA A 697 -13.57 -0.11 -27.29
C ALA A 697 -14.97 0.48 -27.47
N GLN A 698 -15.19 1.28 -28.52
CA GLN A 698 -16.51 1.82 -28.83
C GLN A 698 -17.51 0.70 -29.12
N ALA A 699 -17.16 -0.29 -29.94
CA ALA A 699 -18.03 -1.42 -30.26
C ALA A 699 -18.36 -2.26 -29.02
N LEU A 700 -17.36 -2.51 -28.15
CA LEU A 700 -17.54 -3.21 -26.88
C LEU A 700 -18.53 -2.47 -25.97
N LEU A 701 -18.35 -1.16 -25.81
CA LEU A 701 -19.22 -0.35 -24.97
C LEU A 701 -20.59 -0.14 -25.59
N GLU A 702 -20.71 0.00 -26.92
CA GLU A 702 -22.00 0.10 -27.61
C GLU A 702 -22.84 -1.19 -27.40
N LYS A 703 -22.22 -2.35 -27.56
CA LYS A 703 -22.81 -3.65 -27.26
C LYS A 703 -23.28 -3.78 -25.81
N SER A 704 -22.49 -3.24 -24.87
CA SER A 704 -22.67 -3.46 -23.44
C SER A 704 -23.56 -2.40 -22.77
N LEU A 705 -23.46 -1.14 -23.20
CA LEU A 705 -24.04 0.04 -22.55
C LEU A 705 -24.90 0.91 -23.49
N GLY A 706 -24.91 0.67 -24.81
CA GLY A 706 -25.60 1.53 -25.78
C GLY A 706 -27.10 1.63 -25.55
N GLU A 707 -27.73 0.59 -25.02
CA GLU A 707 -29.15 0.59 -24.68
C GLU A 707 -29.50 1.22 -23.32
N TRP A 708 -28.49 1.60 -22.52
CA TRP A 708 -28.67 2.24 -21.22
C TRP A 708 -29.24 3.65 -21.39
N LYS A 709 -30.48 3.90 -20.90
CA LYS A 709 -31.23 5.14 -21.13
C LYS A 709 -31.65 5.81 -19.82
N GLY A 710 -31.90 7.10 -19.90
CA GLY A 710 -32.48 7.90 -18.83
C GLY A 710 -31.44 8.56 -17.93
N GLY A 711 -31.93 9.16 -16.85
CA GLY A 711 -31.14 9.88 -15.87
C GLY A 711 -30.87 11.33 -16.22
N GLU A 712 -30.24 12.00 -15.26
CA GLU A 712 -29.89 13.42 -15.34
C GLU A 712 -28.48 13.63 -14.80
N MET A 713 -27.80 14.65 -15.27
CA MET A 713 -26.50 15.06 -14.72
C MET A 713 -26.67 15.54 -13.28
N VAL A 714 -25.88 14.99 -12.37
CA VAL A 714 -25.90 15.33 -10.95
C VAL A 714 -25.29 16.71 -10.73
N LYS A 715 -26.04 17.60 -10.10
CA LYS A 715 -25.54 18.88 -9.61
C LYS A 715 -24.71 18.68 -8.33
N ILE A 716 -23.56 19.31 -8.29
CA ILE A 716 -22.72 19.40 -7.08
C ILE A 716 -22.79 20.85 -6.60
N GLU A 717 -23.37 21.03 -5.41
CA GLU A 717 -23.48 22.33 -4.76
C GLU A 717 -22.69 22.30 -3.46
N ILE A 718 -21.65 23.13 -3.38
CA ILE A 718 -20.80 23.22 -2.20
C ILE A 718 -21.12 24.54 -1.49
N PRO A 719 -21.74 24.51 -0.30
CA PRO A 719 -22.03 25.70 0.47
C PRO A 719 -20.75 26.39 0.95
N ALA A 720 -20.87 27.63 1.43
CA ALA A 720 -19.76 28.28 2.10
C ALA A 720 -19.42 27.58 3.43
N PRO A 721 -18.15 27.50 3.80
CA PRO A 721 -17.75 26.96 5.10
C PRO A 721 -18.40 27.72 6.26
N ALA A 722 -18.89 27.01 7.26
CA ALA A 722 -19.53 27.55 8.46
C ALA A 722 -18.97 26.85 9.71
N PRO A 723 -17.69 27.07 10.06
CA PRO A 723 -17.08 26.43 11.21
C PRO A 723 -17.72 26.88 12.51
N GLU A 724 -17.95 25.97 13.43
CA GLU A 724 -18.48 26.24 14.76
C GLU A 724 -17.43 26.86 15.69
N LYS A 725 -16.16 26.64 15.37
CA LYS A 725 -14.99 27.15 16.10
C LYS A 725 -14.24 28.19 15.27
N LYS A 726 -13.65 29.15 15.96
CA LYS A 726 -12.79 30.16 15.33
C LYS A 726 -11.42 29.57 15.03
N PRO A 727 -10.66 30.14 14.07
CA PRO A 727 -9.25 29.81 13.93
C PRO A 727 -8.51 29.95 15.26
N GLY A 728 -7.66 29.01 15.59
CA GLY A 728 -6.96 28.95 16.89
C GLY A 728 -6.31 27.60 17.14
N MET A 729 -5.88 27.37 18.38
CA MET A 729 -5.18 26.14 18.77
C MET A 729 -6.09 25.22 19.56
N TYR A 730 -6.14 23.96 19.14
CA TYR A 730 -6.95 22.89 19.70
C TYR A 730 -6.07 21.71 20.10
N LEU A 731 -6.36 21.10 21.25
CA LEU A 731 -5.64 19.93 21.74
C LEU A 731 -6.63 18.81 22.01
N VAL A 732 -6.32 17.62 21.55
CA VAL A 732 -7.02 16.38 21.94
C VAL A 732 -6.07 15.52 22.73
N ASN A 733 -6.49 15.08 23.92
CA ASN A 733 -5.68 14.21 24.75
C ASN A 733 -5.59 12.78 24.21
N LYS A 734 -4.38 12.31 23.94
CA LYS A 734 -4.04 10.91 23.70
C LYS A 734 -2.99 10.48 24.73
N THR A 735 -3.46 10.02 25.87
CA THR A 735 -2.60 9.68 27.02
C THR A 735 -1.47 8.73 26.64
N ALA A 736 -0.25 9.03 27.10
CA ALA A 736 0.96 8.26 26.84
C ALA A 736 1.28 8.04 25.35
N ALA A 737 0.85 8.95 24.46
CA ALA A 737 1.26 8.93 23.07
C ALA A 737 2.78 9.22 22.97
N ALA A 738 3.51 8.37 22.23
CA ALA A 738 4.96 8.55 22.01
C ALA A 738 5.25 9.73 21.08
N GLN A 739 4.26 10.09 20.23
CA GLN A 739 4.31 11.25 19.33
C GLN A 739 3.04 12.06 19.42
N SER A 740 3.15 13.35 19.11
CA SER A 740 2.02 14.25 18.85
C SER A 740 1.80 14.36 17.34
N VAL A 741 0.56 14.27 16.91
CA VAL A 741 0.14 14.61 15.54
C VAL A 741 -0.22 16.08 15.49
N ILE A 742 0.44 16.84 14.64
CA ILE A 742 0.21 18.26 14.41
C ILE A 742 -0.45 18.42 13.05
N SER A 743 -1.57 19.14 13.00
CA SER A 743 -2.20 19.61 11.77
C SER A 743 -2.42 21.13 11.86
N ALA A 744 -1.88 21.85 10.90
CA ALA A 744 -2.05 23.31 10.75
C ALA A 744 -2.66 23.60 9.40
N GLY A 745 -3.67 24.48 9.30
CA GLY A 745 -4.23 24.77 7.99
C GLY A 745 -5.47 25.65 8.03
N LEU A 746 -6.04 25.85 6.85
CA LEU A 746 -7.19 26.73 6.62
C LEU A 746 -7.99 26.27 5.40
N VAL A 747 -9.16 26.85 5.20
CA VAL A 747 -9.93 26.68 3.95
C VAL A 747 -9.16 27.31 2.81
N GLY A 748 -8.77 26.50 1.83
CA GLY A 748 -8.01 26.93 0.66
C GLY A 748 -8.91 27.34 -0.52
N VAL A 749 -8.63 26.79 -1.71
CA VAL A 749 -9.25 27.21 -2.98
C VAL A 749 -9.75 26.03 -3.81
N PRO A 750 -10.72 26.24 -4.71
CA PRO A 750 -11.18 25.21 -5.62
C PRO A 750 -10.14 24.91 -6.73
N ARG A 751 -10.26 23.74 -7.36
CA ARG A 751 -9.43 23.37 -8.51
C ARG A 751 -9.51 24.36 -9.69
N SER A 752 -10.65 25.01 -9.82
CA SER A 752 -10.89 26.00 -10.89
C SER A 752 -10.19 27.35 -10.68
N THR A 753 -9.45 27.52 -9.56
CA THR A 753 -8.72 28.76 -9.32
C THR A 753 -7.70 29.05 -10.44
N PRO A 754 -7.56 30.29 -10.93
CA PRO A 754 -6.50 30.63 -11.87
C PRO A 754 -5.09 30.50 -11.25
N ASP A 755 -5.00 30.54 -9.93
CA ASP A 755 -3.75 30.42 -9.16
C ASP A 755 -3.32 28.95 -8.95
N TYR A 756 -3.97 27.96 -9.62
CA TYR A 756 -3.69 26.53 -9.43
C TYR A 756 -2.20 26.18 -9.64
N PHE A 757 -1.64 26.54 -10.78
CA PHE A 757 -0.25 26.20 -11.09
C PHE A 757 0.77 26.93 -10.20
N PRO A 758 0.63 28.24 -9.94
CA PRO A 758 1.46 28.92 -8.94
C PRO A 758 1.42 28.25 -7.55
N LEU A 759 0.22 27.82 -7.08
CA LEU A 759 0.05 27.13 -5.80
C LEU A 759 0.69 25.73 -5.79
N VAL A 760 0.61 24.99 -6.89
CA VAL A 760 1.28 23.68 -7.02
C VAL A 760 2.80 23.84 -6.91
N VAL A 761 3.38 24.83 -7.63
CA VAL A 761 4.81 25.11 -7.59
C VAL A 761 5.23 25.61 -6.20
N MET A 762 4.49 26.53 -5.61
CA MET A 762 4.73 27.05 -4.25
C MET A 762 4.74 25.91 -3.23
N ASN A 763 3.75 25.04 -3.27
CA ASN A 763 3.66 23.95 -2.32
C ASN A 763 4.77 22.90 -2.50
N ALA A 764 5.27 22.70 -3.72
CA ALA A 764 6.44 21.85 -3.95
C ALA A 764 7.67 22.36 -3.16
N VAL A 765 7.86 23.68 -3.07
CA VAL A 765 8.92 24.30 -2.25
C VAL A 765 8.63 24.19 -0.77
N LEU A 766 7.38 24.44 -0.33
CA LEU A 766 7.05 24.52 1.10
C LEU A 766 7.05 23.15 1.79
N GLY A 767 6.30 22.17 1.24
CA GLY A 767 6.13 20.87 1.91
C GLY A 767 5.66 19.74 1.00
N GLY A 768 5.69 19.93 -0.32
CA GLY A 768 5.16 18.98 -1.29
C GLY A 768 6.14 17.90 -1.75
N GLN A 769 7.36 17.88 -1.22
CA GLN A 769 8.40 16.95 -1.61
C GLN A 769 9.37 16.67 -0.46
N PHE A 770 10.27 15.69 -0.63
CA PHE A 770 11.24 15.34 0.41
C PHE A 770 12.20 16.51 0.69
N SER A 771 12.76 17.14 -0.36
CA SER A 771 13.66 18.30 -0.25
C SER A 771 12.93 19.63 -0.02
N SER A 772 11.68 19.59 0.45
CA SER A 772 10.91 20.81 0.77
C SER A 772 11.35 21.42 2.09
N ARG A 773 11.10 22.72 2.26
CA ARG A 773 11.54 23.48 3.44
C ARG A 773 11.06 22.86 4.76
N LEU A 774 9.78 22.46 4.85
CA LEU A 774 9.23 21.83 6.05
C LEU A 774 9.94 20.52 6.40
N ASN A 775 10.17 19.66 5.40
CA ASN A 775 10.78 18.36 5.64
C ASN A 775 12.29 18.49 5.97
N LEU A 776 13.02 19.33 5.23
CA LEU A 776 14.43 19.57 5.53
C LEU A 776 14.61 20.15 6.93
N ASN A 777 13.74 21.07 7.36
CA ASN A 777 13.83 21.66 8.71
C ASN A 777 13.51 20.60 9.78
N LEU A 778 12.29 20.03 9.75
CA LEU A 778 11.79 19.20 10.86
C LEU A 778 12.41 17.81 10.90
N ARG A 779 12.72 17.20 9.74
CA ARG A 779 13.31 15.88 9.65
C ARG A 779 14.83 15.93 9.63
N GLU A 780 15.42 16.59 8.61
CA GLU A 780 16.86 16.50 8.36
C GLU A 780 17.68 17.37 9.34
N ASP A 781 17.28 18.62 9.58
CA ASP A 781 17.99 19.49 10.50
C ASP A 781 17.74 19.15 11.97
N LYS A 782 16.49 18.90 12.34
CA LYS A 782 16.08 18.79 13.75
C LYS A 782 15.89 17.35 14.23
N GLY A 783 15.61 16.40 13.35
CA GLY A 783 15.30 15.02 13.73
C GLY A 783 14.02 14.90 14.58
N TYR A 784 13.06 15.83 14.45
CA TYR A 784 11.86 15.87 15.27
C TYR A 784 10.78 14.88 14.79
N THR A 785 10.83 14.53 13.53
CA THR A 785 9.83 13.70 12.84
C THR A 785 10.49 12.74 11.85
N TYR A 786 9.74 11.72 11.44
CA TYR A 786 10.06 10.90 10.25
C TYR A 786 9.73 11.64 8.94
N GLY A 787 8.79 12.62 8.96
CA GLY A 787 8.47 13.44 7.81
C GLY A 787 7.45 14.52 8.11
N ALA A 788 7.61 15.68 7.43
CA ALA A 788 6.70 16.81 7.49
C ALA A 788 6.27 17.20 6.08
N ARG A 789 4.99 17.53 5.89
CA ARG A 789 4.42 17.80 4.57
C ARG A 789 3.42 18.94 4.61
N SER A 790 3.18 19.57 3.45
CA SER A 790 2.04 20.46 3.24
C SER A 790 1.37 20.15 1.90
N GLY A 791 0.10 20.58 1.76
CA GLY A 791 -0.65 20.38 0.53
C GLY A 791 -1.95 21.17 0.44
N PHE A 792 -2.38 21.43 -0.80
CA PHE A 792 -3.73 21.90 -1.11
C PHE A 792 -4.55 20.72 -1.63
N SER A 793 -5.69 20.46 -1.03
CA SER A 793 -6.67 19.55 -1.59
C SER A 793 -7.57 20.30 -2.56
N PHE A 794 -7.21 20.28 -3.85
CA PHE A 794 -8.00 20.94 -4.88
C PHE A 794 -9.26 20.13 -5.20
N ASN A 795 -10.38 20.56 -4.65
CA ASN A 795 -11.70 20.01 -4.91
C ASN A 795 -12.51 20.89 -5.89
N GLN A 796 -13.73 20.53 -6.25
CA GLN A 796 -14.61 21.39 -7.03
C GLN A 796 -15.01 22.66 -6.24
N GLY A 797 -15.24 22.53 -4.92
CA GLY A 797 -15.31 23.64 -3.98
C GLY A 797 -13.93 23.94 -3.35
N PRO A 798 -13.85 25.00 -2.49
CA PRO A 798 -12.61 25.34 -1.79
C PRO A 798 -12.18 24.20 -0.86
N GLY A 799 -11.20 23.41 -1.27
CA GLY A 799 -10.58 22.38 -0.44
C GLY A 799 -9.58 22.97 0.56
N PRO A 800 -9.10 22.20 1.57
CA PRO A 800 -8.18 22.73 2.57
C PRO A 800 -6.75 22.88 2.06
N PHE A 801 -6.02 23.86 2.59
CA PHE A 801 -4.59 23.80 2.76
C PHE A 801 -4.30 23.17 4.12
N SER A 802 -3.36 22.25 4.18
CA SER A 802 -2.87 21.65 5.42
C SER A 802 -1.36 21.48 5.41
N ALA A 803 -0.74 21.67 6.57
CA ALA A 803 0.64 21.34 6.87
C ALA A 803 0.68 20.53 8.16
N GLY A 804 1.55 19.50 8.25
CA GLY A 804 1.56 18.67 9.45
C GLY A 804 2.69 17.65 9.50
N ALA A 805 2.84 17.09 10.70
CA ALA A 805 3.81 16.05 11.00
C ALA A 805 3.41 15.28 12.27
N SER A 806 3.86 14.01 12.38
CA SER A 806 3.87 13.26 13.62
C SER A 806 5.25 13.42 14.25
N VAL A 807 5.34 14.12 15.38
CA VAL A 807 6.60 14.54 16.01
C VAL A 807 6.78 13.92 17.38
N GLN A 808 8.00 13.79 17.86
CA GLN A 808 8.25 13.37 19.24
C GLN A 808 7.49 14.27 20.22
N THR A 809 6.81 13.67 21.21
CA THR A 809 5.98 14.41 22.18
C THR A 809 6.78 15.52 22.90
N ALA A 810 8.06 15.28 23.18
CA ALA A 810 8.94 16.23 23.87
C ALA A 810 9.24 17.52 23.09
N VAL A 811 9.11 17.51 21.76
CA VAL A 811 9.43 18.63 20.87
C VAL A 811 8.19 19.17 20.12
N THR A 812 7.00 18.87 20.63
CA THR A 812 5.73 19.29 20.00
C THR A 812 5.66 20.82 19.82
N LYS A 813 6.01 21.58 20.84
CA LYS A 813 6.04 23.06 20.79
C LYS A 813 7.01 23.57 19.74
N GLU A 814 8.25 23.09 19.78
CA GLU A 814 9.32 23.46 18.88
C GLU A 814 8.95 23.15 17.42
N SER A 815 8.33 22.02 17.19
CA SER A 815 7.86 21.59 15.85
C SER A 815 6.78 22.54 15.29
N ILE A 816 5.87 23.02 16.13
CA ILE A 816 4.88 24.03 15.71
C ILE A 816 5.57 25.35 15.39
N VAL A 817 6.53 25.78 16.20
CA VAL A 817 7.31 27.02 15.96
C VAL A 817 8.00 26.96 14.59
N GLU A 818 8.70 25.86 14.30
CA GLU A 818 9.39 25.68 13.03
C GLU A 818 8.41 25.56 11.85
N THR A 819 7.28 24.85 12.02
CA THR A 819 6.22 24.79 10.99
C THR A 819 5.67 26.18 10.65
N VAL A 820 5.34 26.98 11.67
CA VAL A 820 4.83 28.34 11.50
C VAL A 820 5.89 29.24 10.86
N LYS A 821 7.14 29.07 11.23
CA LYS A 821 8.27 29.82 10.65
C LYS A 821 8.37 29.56 9.14
N GLU A 822 8.38 28.31 8.69
CA GLU A 822 8.45 27.99 7.26
C GLU A 822 7.26 28.56 6.46
N ILE A 823 6.03 28.43 7.01
CA ILE A 823 4.82 28.98 6.40
C ILE A 823 4.84 30.51 6.33
N THR A 824 5.34 31.17 7.37
CA THR A 824 5.37 32.63 7.45
C THR A 824 6.50 33.20 6.60
N GLU A 825 7.68 32.60 6.63
CA GLU A 825 8.84 33.11 5.94
C GLU A 825 8.77 32.99 4.42
N ILE A 826 8.09 31.96 3.89
CA ILE A 826 7.92 31.80 2.43
C ILE A 826 7.11 32.96 1.82
N SER A 827 6.22 33.57 2.60
CA SER A 827 5.43 34.73 2.19
C SER A 827 6.07 36.09 2.56
N GLY A 828 7.25 36.05 3.21
CA GLY A 828 7.85 37.30 3.77
C GLY A 828 9.37 37.31 3.67
N LYS A 829 10.05 36.92 4.76
CA LYS A 829 11.52 37.07 4.92
C LYS A 829 12.35 36.20 3.99
N ARG A 830 11.85 35.03 3.61
CA ARG A 830 12.51 34.06 2.73
C ARG A 830 11.60 33.69 1.56
N PRO A 831 11.35 34.64 0.62
CA PRO A 831 10.56 34.34 -0.56
C PRO A 831 11.19 33.19 -1.36
N VAL A 832 10.40 32.55 -2.24
CA VAL A 832 10.92 31.48 -3.10
C VAL A 832 12.01 32.06 -3.99
N THR A 833 13.19 31.45 -3.94
CA THR A 833 14.34 31.81 -4.76
C THR A 833 14.21 31.25 -6.18
N ASP A 834 14.95 31.80 -7.14
CA ASP A 834 14.98 31.28 -8.51
C ASP A 834 15.50 29.83 -8.57
N ALA A 835 16.41 29.45 -7.68
CA ALA A 835 16.91 28.07 -7.59
C ALA A 835 15.81 27.11 -7.12
N GLU A 836 15.06 27.45 -6.07
CA GLU A 836 13.93 26.64 -5.57
C GLU A 836 12.80 26.58 -6.61
N LEU A 837 12.53 27.70 -7.29
CA LEU A 837 11.55 27.73 -8.37
C LEU A 837 11.94 26.79 -9.51
N ALA A 838 13.19 26.87 -9.98
CA ALA A 838 13.70 26.00 -11.04
C ALA A 838 13.64 24.53 -10.62
N PHE A 839 14.03 24.21 -9.38
CA PHE A 839 13.95 22.88 -8.81
C PHE A 839 12.50 22.33 -8.79
N ALA A 840 11.56 23.11 -8.28
CA ALA A 840 10.16 22.70 -8.21
C ALA A 840 9.52 22.50 -9.59
N LYS A 841 9.83 23.38 -10.56
CA LYS A 841 9.37 23.26 -11.94
C LYS A 841 9.95 22.03 -12.62
N ASP A 842 11.26 21.84 -12.54
CA ASP A 842 11.96 20.68 -13.10
C ASP A 842 11.36 19.37 -12.58
N LYS A 843 11.16 19.24 -11.28
CA LYS A 843 10.52 18.04 -10.69
C LYS A 843 9.13 17.77 -11.26
N LEU A 844 8.27 18.79 -11.32
CA LEU A 844 6.89 18.64 -11.79
C LEU A 844 6.82 18.28 -13.28
N ILE A 845 7.72 18.84 -14.10
CA ILE A 845 7.77 18.61 -15.55
C ILE A 845 8.37 17.26 -15.86
N LYS A 846 9.55 16.96 -15.31
CA LYS A 846 10.31 15.76 -15.62
C LYS A 846 9.70 14.49 -15.02
N GLY A 847 9.00 14.62 -13.89
CA GLY A 847 8.23 13.51 -13.29
C GLY A 847 6.86 13.24 -13.95
N PHE A 848 6.43 14.12 -14.88
CA PHE A 848 5.11 13.99 -15.49
C PHE A 848 4.88 12.71 -16.31
N PRO A 849 5.84 12.17 -17.08
CA PRO A 849 5.68 10.92 -17.83
C PRO A 849 5.31 9.72 -16.95
N GLY A 850 5.87 9.59 -15.75
CA GLY A 850 5.58 8.49 -14.81
C GLY A 850 4.10 8.37 -14.39
N ARG A 851 3.29 9.43 -14.62
CA ARG A 851 1.84 9.38 -14.35
C ARG A 851 1.06 8.50 -15.32
N PHE A 852 1.71 8.02 -16.38
CA PHE A 852 1.06 7.24 -17.45
C PHE A 852 1.62 5.81 -17.58
N GLU A 853 2.41 5.34 -16.64
CA GLU A 853 3.04 4.01 -16.71
C GLU A 853 2.07 2.84 -16.56
N THR A 854 0.96 3.00 -15.85
CA THR A 854 -0.01 1.91 -15.62
C THR A 854 -1.40 2.25 -16.14
N THR A 855 -2.19 1.23 -16.50
CA THR A 855 -3.59 1.41 -16.93
C THR A 855 -4.42 2.07 -15.82
N PHE A 856 -4.14 1.76 -14.55
CA PHE A 856 -4.82 2.35 -13.40
C PHE A 856 -4.47 3.84 -13.24
N ALA A 857 -3.19 4.21 -13.30
CA ALA A 857 -2.75 5.61 -13.19
C ALA A 857 -3.33 6.45 -14.35
N MET A 858 -3.32 5.91 -15.56
CA MET A 858 -3.88 6.57 -16.73
C MET A 858 -5.40 6.73 -16.62
N ALA A 859 -6.15 5.71 -16.18
CA ALA A 859 -7.59 5.82 -15.94
C ALA A 859 -7.89 6.87 -14.85
N GLY A 860 -7.05 6.95 -13.79
CA GLY A 860 -7.11 8.00 -12.77
C GLY A 860 -6.92 9.40 -13.35
N ALA A 861 -5.90 9.60 -14.20
CA ALA A 861 -5.65 10.88 -14.87
C ALA A 861 -6.84 11.29 -15.76
N LEU A 862 -7.42 10.35 -16.51
CA LEU A 862 -8.62 10.60 -17.31
C LEU A 862 -9.86 10.89 -16.44
N SER A 863 -9.98 10.27 -15.28
CA SER A 863 -11.04 10.58 -14.32
C SER A 863 -10.95 12.00 -13.79
N ASP A 864 -9.73 12.54 -13.58
CA ASP A 864 -9.53 13.95 -13.21
C ASP A 864 -9.93 14.90 -14.33
N VAL A 865 -9.68 14.54 -15.60
CA VAL A 865 -10.17 15.32 -16.76
C VAL A 865 -11.70 15.43 -16.73
N VAL A 866 -12.38 14.32 -16.43
CA VAL A 866 -13.85 14.29 -16.30
C VAL A 866 -14.32 15.10 -15.08
N ARG A 867 -13.75 14.82 -13.92
CA ARG A 867 -14.14 15.40 -12.62
C ARG A 867 -14.03 16.92 -12.60
N PHE A 868 -12.96 17.46 -13.16
CA PHE A 868 -12.66 18.89 -13.14
C PHE A 868 -12.99 19.59 -14.47
N ASN A 869 -13.61 18.88 -15.42
CA ASN A 869 -13.90 19.38 -16.75
C ASN A 869 -12.69 20.04 -17.40
N LEU A 870 -11.54 19.36 -17.38
CA LEU A 870 -10.29 19.87 -17.94
C LEU A 870 -10.35 19.84 -19.47
N PRO A 871 -9.65 20.75 -20.16
CA PRO A 871 -9.61 20.77 -21.62
C PRO A 871 -8.88 19.54 -22.17
N ASP A 872 -9.16 19.17 -23.43
CA ASP A 872 -8.59 17.98 -24.07
C ASP A 872 -7.08 18.02 -24.22
N ASP A 873 -6.52 19.22 -24.34
CA ASP A 873 -5.08 19.48 -24.43
C ASP A 873 -4.41 19.67 -23.05
N TYR A 874 -5.13 19.36 -21.96
CA TYR A 874 -4.62 19.57 -20.60
C TYR A 874 -3.25 18.93 -20.38
N PHE A 875 -3.09 17.66 -20.76
CA PHE A 875 -1.82 16.97 -20.61
C PHE A 875 -0.74 17.47 -21.56
N ALA A 876 -1.11 17.82 -22.79
CA ALA A 876 -0.19 18.40 -23.77
C ALA A 876 0.31 19.80 -23.36
N THR A 877 -0.51 20.56 -22.64
CA THR A 877 -0.18 21.93 -22.20
C THR A 877 0.32 22.01 -20.77
N TYR A 878 0.32 20.90 -20.02
CA TYR A 878 0.71 20.87 -18.60
C TYR A 878 2.13 21.42 -18.38
N GLN A 879 3.08 20.92 -19.15
CA GLN A 879 4.48 21.31 -19.06
C GLN A 879 4.67 22.81 -19.31
N SER A 880 4.12 23.35 -20.40
CA SER A 880 4.24 24.77 -20.73
C SER A 880 3.59 25.70 -19.68
N LYS A 881 2.49 25.24 -19.06
CA LYS A 881 1.85 25.96 -17.94
C LYS A 881 2.76 26.05 -16.71
N ILE A 882 3.44 24.96 -16.34
CA ILE A 882 4.43 24.97 -15.25
C ILE A 882 5.63 25.85 -15.64
N GLU A 883 6.15 25.73 -16.87
CA GLU A 883 7.28 26.53 -17.37
C GLU A 883 7.01 28.04 -17.31
N SER A 884 5.78 28.47 -17.56
CA SER A 884 5.39 29.87 -17.54
C SER A 884 5.36 30.51 -16.16
N ILE A 885 5.40 29.74 -15.06
CA ILE A 885 5.33 30.28 -13.70
C ILE A 885 6.66 30.94 -13.34
N ASN A 886 6.62 32.17 -12.83
CA ASN A 886 7.76 32.91 -12.35
C ASN A 886 7.73 33.06 -10.80
N SER A 887 8.84 33.55 -10.22
CA SER A 887 8.98 33.74 -8.77
C SER A 887 8.00 34.77 -8.21
N GLU A 888 7.63 35.79 -8.99
CA GLU A 888 6.65 36.81 -8.59
C GLU A 888 5.26 36.18 -8.37
N ALA A 889 4.81 35.31 -9.31
CA ALA A 889 3.53 34.61 -9.19
C ALA A 889 3.50 33.68 -7.97
N VAL A 890 4.59 32.94 -7.72
CA VAL A 890 4.71 32.02 -6.58
C VAL A 890 4.71 32.79 -5.25
N ASN A 891 5.45 33.89 -5.17
CA ASN A 891 5.51 34.73 -3.97
C ASN A 891 4.18 35.45 -3.70
N ALA A 892 3.47 35.87 -4.76
CA ALA A 892 2.15 36.49 -4.63
C ALA A 892 1.11 35.52 -4.02
N VAL A 893 1.10 34.25 -4.50
CA VAL A 893 0.15 33.25 -3.97
C VAL A 893 0.49 32.82 -2.55
N SER A 894 1.78 32.74 -2.15
CA SER A 894 2.15 32.44 -0.78
C SER A 894 1.63 33.48 0.21
N GLY A 895 1.78 34.79 -0.10
CA GLY A 895 1.23 35.88 0.73
C GLY A 895 -0.30 35.90 0.77
N LYS A 896 -0.94 35.55 -0.35
CA LYS A 896 -2.40 35.58 -0.48
C LYS A 896 -3.11 34.45 0.26
N TYR A 897 -2.54 33.22 0.22
CA TYR A 897 -3.24 31.98 0.62
C TYR A 897 -2.73 31.33 1.90
N LEU A 898 -1.68 31.88 2.53
CA LEU A 898 -1.10 31.35 3.77
C LEU A 898 -1.15 32.34 4.95
N PRO A 899 -2.26 33.04 5.21
CA PRO A 899 -2.38 33.96 6.34
C PRO A 899 -2.39 33.18 7.66
N ILE A 900 -1.32 33.27 8.43
CA ILE A 900 -1.11 32.51 9.66
C ILE A 900 -2.14 32.81 10.75
N ASP A 901 -2.65 34.04 10.78
CA ASP A 901 -3.68 34.51 11.72
C ASP A 901 -5.05 33.87 11.48
N LYS A 902 -5.26 33.28 10.31
CA LYS A 902 -6.48 32.51 9.95
C LYS A 902 -6.32 31.01 10.01
N MET A 903 -5.16 30.52 10.41
CA MET A 903 -4.93 29.08 10.50
C MET A 903 -5.52 28.48 11.79
N THR A 904 -6.01 27.26 11.65
CA THR A 904 -6.40 26.38 12.73
C THR A 904 -5.27 25.39 12.98
N PHE A 905 -4.90 25.23 14.25
CA PHE A 905 -3.91 24.25 14.70
C PHE A 905 -4.62 23.19 15.52
N LEU A 906 -4.45 21.93 15.17
CA LEU A 906 -4.90 20.78 15.93
C LEU A 906 -3.69 19.95 16.35
N VAL A 907 -3.60 19.66 17.63
CA VAL A 907 -2.61 18.75 18.21
C VAL A 907 -3.34 17.58 18.85
N VAL A 908 -2.96 16.36 18.46
CA VAL A 908 -3.42 15.13 19.13
C VAL A 908 -2.22 14.49 19.80
N GLY A 909 -2.16 14.51 21.13
CA GLY A 909 -0.99 14.06 21.88
C GLY A 909 -1.27 13.93 23.37
N ASP A 910 -0.22 13.63 24.16
CA ASP A 910 -0.32 13.52 25.62
C ASP A 910 -0.46 14.92 26.25
N GLU A 911 -1.70 15.27 26.63
CA GLU A 911 -2.03 16.57 27.24
C GLU A 911 -1.13 16.91 28.41
N SER A 912 -0.80 15.95 29.25
CA SER A 912 0.01 16.17 30.45
C SER A 912 1.44 16.64 30.15
N LYS A 913 1.91 16.37 28.93
CA LYS A 913 3.28 16.69 28.50
C LYS A 913 3.33 17.93 27.59
N VAL A 914 2.28 18.17 26.80
CA VAL A 914 2.37 19.20 25.74
C VAL A 914 1.59 20.48 26.04
N LYS A 915 0.59 20.45 26.92
CA LYS A 915 -0.36 21.55 27.13
C LYS A 915 0.29 22.88 27.51
N ASP A 916 1.22 22.87 28.47
CA ASP A 916 1.85 24.10 28.95
C ASP A 916 2.78 24.70 27.88
N GLY A 917 3.50 23.83 27.14
CA GLY A 917 4.30 24.27 26.00
C GLY A 917 3.45 24.94 24.94
N LEU A 918 2.28 24.35 24.60
CA LEU A 918 1.35 24.89 23.61
C LEU A 918 0.76 26.24 24.03
N LYS A 919 0.35 26.39 25.32
CA LYS A 919 -0.16 27.65 25.86
C LYS A 919 0.84 28.79 25.81
N SER A 920 2.13 28.51 25.83
CA SER A 920 3.19 29.52 25.75
C SER A 920 3.39 30.12 24.35
N LEU A 921 2.76 29.53 23.32
CA LEU A 921 2.81 30.03 21.93
C LEU A 921 1.92 31.25 21.75
N PRO A 922 2.24 32.18 20.83
CA PRO A 922 1.41 33.36 20.59
C PRO A 922 -0.04 33.05 20.23
N TYR A 923 -0.26 32.00 19.45
CA TYR A 923 -1.58 31.50 19.06
C TYR A 923 -2.12 30.42 20.01
N GLY A 924 -1.40 30.08 21.06
CA GLY A 924 -1.78 29.14 22.12
C GLY A 924 -2.46 29.78 23.32
N ALA A 925 -2.54 31.11 23.42
CA ALA A 925 -3.13 31.81 24.57
C ALA A 925 -4.57 31.37 24.86
N ASN A 926 -5.33 31.04 23.81
CA ASN A 926 -6.70 30.54 23.88
C ASN A 926 -6.79 29.03 23.54
N LEU A 927 -5.79 28.24 23.91
CA LEU A 927 -5.79 26.79 23.69
C LEU A 927 -7.07 26.16 24.29
N GLU A 928 -7.85 25.52 23.44
CA GLU A 928 -9.02 24.75 23.84
C GLU A 928 -8.70 23.24 23.80
N VAL A 929 -8.97 22.54 24.92
CA VAL A 929 -8.87 21.08 24.95
C VAL A 929 -10.22 20.51 24.51
N LEU A 930 -10.22 19.72 23.44
CA LEU A 930 -11.40 19.08 22.90
C LEU A 930 -11.56 17.67 23.44
N GLU A 931 -12.76 17.36 23.90
CA GLU A 931 -13.13 16.00 24.32
C GLU A 931 -13.59 15.21 23.11
N VAL A 932 -12.85 14.16 22.78
CA VAL A 932 -13.24 13.22 21.73
C VAL A 932 -13.58 11.89 22.40
N LYS A 933 -14.84 11.49 22.25
CA LYS A 933 -15.32 10.21 22.79
C LYS A 933 -15.31 9.17 21.65
N PRO A 934 -14.55 8.06 21.80
CA PRO A 934 -14.70 6.95 20.87
C PRO A 934 -16.17 6.52 20.80
N PRO A 935 -16.68 6.13 19.64
CA PRO A 935 -18.05 5.62 19.55
C PRO A 935 -18.15 4.33 20.37
N VAL A 936 -18.81 4.42 21.53
CA VAL A 936 -19.14 3.25 22.35
C VAL A 936 -20.38 2.61 21.76
N PRO A 937 -20.40 1.30 21.43
CA PRO A 937 -21.65 0.61 21.13
C PRO A 937 -22.60 0.80 22.31
N PRO A 938 -23.90 1.18 22.09
CA PRO A 938 -24.80 1.35 23.21
C PRO A 938 -24.84 0.08 24.06
N ALA A 939 -24.70 0.24 25.38
CA ALA A 939 -24.91 -0.82 26.37
C ALA A 939 -26.35 -1.34 26.18
N GLY A 940 -26.52 -2.49 25.56
CA GLY A 940 -27.84 -3.05 25.21
C GLY A 940 -27.84 -3.85 23.92
N ALA A 941 -26.78 -3.76 23.08
CA ALA A 941 -26.59 -4.69 21.96
C ALA A 941 -26.06 -6.07 22.40
N GLN A 942 -26.09 -6.38 23.68
CA GLN A 942 -26.03 -7.78 24.14
C GLN A 942 -27.35 -8.42 23.72
N GLY A 943 -27.39 -8.92 22.47
CA GLY A 943 -28.47 -9.76 22.02
C GLY A 943 -28.61 -10.89 23.02
N LYS A 944 -29.84 -11.03 23.58
CA LYS A 944 -30.21 -12.23 24.34
C LYS A 944 -29.70 -13.43 23.56
N PRO A 945 -29.05 -14.40 24.20
CA PRO A 945 -28.59 -15.58 23.49
C PRO A 945 -29.81 -16.15 22.75
N ARG A 946 -29.74 -16.17 21.43
CA ARG A 946 -30.72 -16.85 20.59
C ARG A 946 -30.76 -18.28 21.10
N GLN A 947 -31.89 -18.66 21.72
CA GLN A 947 -32.13 -20.05 22.04
C GLN A 947 -31.84 -20.87 20.79
N GLN A 948 -30.92 -21.81 20.94
CA GLN A 948 -30.64 -22.81 19.92
C GLN A 948 -31.99 -23.47 19.55
N ARG A 949 -32.50 -23.19 18.36
CA ARG A 949 -33.47 -24.06 17.75
C ARG A 949 -32.76 -25.40 17.60
N GLN A 950 -33.09 -26.35 18.44
CA GLN A 950 -32.81 -27.75 18.21
C GLN A 950 -33.40 -28.11 16.85
N ILE A 951 -32.52 -28.43 15.93
CA ILE A 951 -32.88 -29.10 14.67
C ILE A 951 -33.32 -30.50 15.10
N GLN A 952 -34.62 -30.72 15.15
CA GLN A 952 -35.16 -32.09 15.24
C GLN A 952 -34.82 -32.80 13.92
N PRO A 953 -34.29 -34.02 13.97
CA PRO A 953 -34.14 -34.80 12.79
C PRO A 953 -35.53 -35.12 12.19
N SER A 954 -35.70 -34.90 10.90
CA SER A 954 -36.89 -35.30 10.16
C SER A 954 -37.11 -36.78 10.31
N PRO A 955 -38.38 -37.27 10.49
CA PRO A 955 -38.67 -38.67 10.57
C PRO A 955 -38.32 -39.36 9.23
N SER A 956 -37.53 -40.41 9.32
CA SER A 956 -37.32 -41.31 8.20
C SER A 956 -38.66 -41.97 7.83
N ASP A 957 -39.14 -41.79 6.60
CA ASP A 957 -40.22 -42.59 6.04
C ASP A 957 -39.79 -44.03 5.94
N SER A 958 -40.34 -44.85 6.85
CA SER A 958 -40.45 -46.26 6.69
C SER A 958 -41.70 -46.58 5.90
N LYS A 959 -41.54 -46.87 4.62
CA LYS A 959 -42.28 -47.94 3.92
C LYS A 959 -41.65 -48.23 2.56
#